data_8953f2884b232fc4f96a4c7b4a326142
#
_entry.id   8953f2884b232fc4f96a4c7b4a326142
#
_cell.length_a   1.000
_cell.length_b   1.000
_cell.length_c   1.000
_cell.angle_alpha   90.00
_cell.angle_beta   90.00
_cell.angle_gamma   90.00
#
_symmetry.space_group_name_H-M   'P 1'
#
loop_
_entity.id
_entity.type
_entity.pdbx_description
1 polymer ?
#
loop_
_entity_poly.entity_id
_entity_poly.type
_entity_poly.pdbx_seq_one_letter_code
_entity_poly.pdbx_strand_id
1 'polypeptide(L)'
;DMVLGIYYLTKIKPNAKGTGKRFCSVSEALLAAESKSIDWQALIKVPVDKAPYNGKLIETTAGRLVFNEEMPAEVAFENELLGDKELKKLIERVYKEQGSWLTVQMLDAIKAVGYRYATFFGATISMGDIIIPDEKKGMMDEATKAVDKITNEYRNGLITQDERYNRVVEVWTKTNDKLTDVMMENLAKDKDGFNTIYMMATSGARGSKNQIRQLAGMRGLMAKSSGEIIELPIRANFKEGLSVIEFFISTNGARKGLTDTALKTADAGYLTRRLVDIAQDVVINEEDCGTINGIDYSAIKDGDEVVIPLKDRIVGRFTIERVLHPISREVICDVNEYITDELAKTIEDAGVETVKLRTVLTCESRHGVCCKCYGRNLAQNKIIDIGEAVGIIAAQSIGQPGTQLTMRTFHAGGVATSSSEDKTIKLKYPVIVQSVTGVHVEMDDGSWLFTRKGSMMVTRIVEEYDIANGDKLLVKDGDRVAKDTPLLEGKKGTVKSSDIALVVIKGDKLLLTSRELKVEIKNGSNVIVHEGDIVAAGQTIATFDPYSEPIIAEVSGYVHFEDIILGSTLAEEINEESGNVEKVITELHLDTKQPRVFITDESGNELGSYYLPGGAYLLVDENTQIAAGTQIAKTLKESSKTNDITGGLPRVSELFEA
;
A
#
# COMPACT_ATOMS: atom_id res chain seq x y z
N ASP A 1 -8.62 -22.35 14.08
CA ASP A 1 -9.73 -23.31 13.87
C ASP A 1 -11.09 -22.61 13.85
N MET A 2 -11.39 -21.68 14.78
CA MET A 2 -12.66 -20.95 14.82
C MET A 2 -12.94 -20.22 13.50
N VAL A 3 -12.00 -19.40 13.02
CA VAL A 3 -12.13 -18.67 11.75
C VAL A 3 -12.30 -19.62 10.57
N LEU A 4 -11.50 -20.69 10.51
CA LEU A 4 -11.56 -21.67 9.44
C LEU A 4 -12.90 -22.40 9.39
N GLY A 5 -13.44 -22.80 10.55
CA GLY A 5 -14.75 -23.47 10.67
C GLY A 5 -15.91 -22.58 10.18
N ILE A 6 -15.89 -21.29 10.56
CA ILE A 6 -16.91 -20.32 10.12
C ILE A 6 -16.76 -20.03 8.63
N TYR A 7 -15.51 -19.87 8.14
CA TYR A 7 -15.24 -19.67 6.73
C TYR A 7 -15.76 -20.84 5.88
N TYR A 8 -15.50 -22.09 6.31
CA TYR A 8 -16.02 -23.29 5.67
C TYR A 8 -17.55 -23.30 5.66
N LEU A 9 -18.19 -22.95 6.77
CA LEU A 9 -19.65 -22.94 6.92
C LEU A 9 -20.32 -21.90 6.02
N THR A 10 -19.73 -20.69 5.91
CA THR A 10 -20.33 -19.55 5.18
C THR A 10 -19.97 -19.48 3.70
N LYS A 11 -19.02 -20.32 3.24
CA LYS A 11 -18.59 -20.37 1.84
C LYS A 11 -19.65 -21.04 0.97
N ILE A 12 -19.88 -20.50 -0.24
CA ILE A 12 -20.78 -21.04 -1.24
C ILE A 12 -20.02 -22.08 -2.08
N LYS A 13 -20.63 -23.24 -2.31
CA LYS A 13 -20.12 -24.27 -3.22
C LYS A 13 -20.96 -24.26 -4.50
N PRO A 14 -20.36 -23.99 -5.66
CA PRO A 14 -21.04 -24.13 -6.94
C PRO A 14 -21.55 -25.54 -7.14
N ASN A 15 -22.75 -25.69 -7.70
CA ASN A 15 -23.36 -27.00 -8.03
C ASN A 15 -23.49 -27.99 -6.85
N ALA A 16 -23.51 -27.48 -5.61
CA ALA A 16 -23.77 -28.35 -4.45
C ALA A 16 -25.16 -28.96 -4.49
N LYS A 17 -25.31 -30.12 -3.84
CA LYS A 17 -26.60 -30.84 -3.75
C LYS A 17 -27.65 -29.93 -3.13
N GLY A 18 -28.73 -29.66 -3.85
CA GLY A 18 -29.85 -28.84 -3.37
C GLY A 18 -29.79 -27.37 -3.77
N THR A 19 -28.84 -26.96 -4.59
CA THR A 19 -28.76 -25.58 -5.11
C THR A 19 -30.04 -25.18 -5.83
N GLY A 20 -30.56 -23.97 -5.55
CA GLY A 20 -31.77 -23.41 -6.16
C GLY A 20 -33.09 -23.83 -5.49
N LYS A 21 -33.07 -24.72 -4.53
CA LYS A 21 -34.30 -25.12 -3.79
C LYS A 21 -34.85 -23.95 -2.98
N ARG A 22 -36.17 -23.92 -2.84
CA ARG A 22 -36.90 -22.94 -2.02
C ARG A 22 -37.50 -23.63 -0.81
N PHE A 23 -37.45 -22.98 0.34
CA PHE A 23 -37.99 -23.43 1.61
C PHE A 23 -38.94 -22.38 2.16
N CYS A 24 -39.92 -22.84 2.94
CA CYS A 24 -40.94 -21.99 3.54
C CYS A 24 -40.47 -21.35 4.84
N SER A 25 -39.48 -21.94 5.52
CA SER A 25 -38.92 -21.44 6.78
C SER A 25 -37.45 -21.79 6.94
N VAL A 26 -36.77 -21.09 7.84
CA VAL A 26 -35.38 -21.38 8.23
C VAL A 26 -35.25 -22.78 8.80
N SER A 27 -36.18 -23.17 9.71
CA SER A 27 -36.20 -24.50 10.35
C SER A 27 -36.33 -25.64 9.36
N GLU A 28 -37.16 -25.49 8.31
CA GLU A 28 -37.28 -26.46 7.24
C GLU A 28 -35.96 -26.64 6.46
N ALA A 29 -35.29 -25.53 6.14
CA ALA A 29 -34.02 -25.55 5.44
C ALA A 29 -32.91 -26.22 6.28
N LEU A 30 -32.87 -25.98 7.58
CA LEU A 30 -31.92 -26.60 8.50
C LEU A 30 -32.18 -28.09 8.66
N LEU A 31 -33.42 -28.51 8.80
CA LEU A 31 -33.80 -29.94 8.85
C LEU A 31 -33.42 -30.67 7.55
N ALA A 32 -33.59 -30.01 6.40
CA ALA A 32 -33.15 -30.54 5.10
C ALA A 32 -31.61 -30.67 5.00
N ALA A 33 -30.88 -29.79 5.62
CA ALA A 33 -29.42 -29.86 5.68
C ALA A 33 -28.95 -30.98 6.63
N GLU A 34 -29.53 -31.09 7.81
CA GLU A 34 -29.25 -32.18 8.77
C GLU A 34 -29.56 -33.56 8.21
N SER A 35 -30.67 -33.69 7.48
CA SER A 35 -31.05 -34.93 6.78
C SER A 35 -30.18 -35.22 5.54
N LYS A 36 -29.17 -34.38 5.24
CA LYS A 36 -28.31 -34.49 4.05
C LYS A 36 -29.06 -34.43 2.72
N SER A 37 -30.27 -33.87 2.70
CA SER A 37 -31.04 -33.60 1.49
C SER A 37 -30.50 -32.43 0.69
N ILE A 38 -29.81 -31.51 1.36
CA ILE A 38 -29.03 -30.40 0.81
C ILE A 38 -27.69 -30.34 1.52
N ASP A 39 -26.68 -29.80 0.83
CA ASP A 39 -25.36 -29.49 1.42
C ASP A 39 -25.42 -28.18 2.18
N TRP A 40 -24.58 -28.03 3.23
CA TRP A 40 -24.48 -26.81 4.03
C TRP A 40 -24.11 -25.58 3.21
N GLN A 41 -23.33 -25.77 2.15
CA GLN A 41 -22.80 -24.73 1.26
C GLN A 41 -23.67 -24.50 0.01
N ALA A 42 -24.79 -25.21 -0.13
CA ALA A 42 -25.69 -25.04 -1.27
C ALA A 42 -26.45 -23.71 -1.21
N LEU A 43 -26.52 -23.02 -2.34
CA LEU A 43 -27.27 -21.77 -2.46
C LEU A 43 -28.77 -22.07 -2.53
N ILE A 44 -29.53 -21.60 -1.55
CA ILE A 44 -30.98 -21.85 -1.38
C ILE A 44 -31.74 -20.53 -1.22
N LYS A 45 -33.07 -20.58 -1.40
CA LYS A 45 -33.95 -19.42 -1.20
C LYS A 45 -34.84 -19.65 0.00
N VAL A 46 -34.74 -18.78 1.01
CA VAL A 46 -35.46 -18.88 2.27
C VAL A 46 -35.94 -17.50 2.72
N PRO A 47 -37.17 -17.36 3.25
CA PRO A 47 -37.56 -16.12 3.95
C PRO A 47 -36.86 -16.05 5.30
N VAL A 48 -36.29 -14.87 5.62
CA VAL A 48 -35.57 -14.64 6.86
C VAL A 48 -36.23 -13.50 7.62
N ASP A 49 -36.66 -13.76 8.85
CA ASP A 49 -37.38 -12.79 9.69
C ASP A 49 -36.45 -11.82 10.40
N LYS A 50 -35.15 -12.14 10.51
CA LYS A 50 -34.13 -11.32 11.16
C LYS A 50 -33.79 -10.07 10.33
N ALA A 51 -33.58 -8.94 10.98
CA ALA A 51 -33.14 -7.71 10.31
C ALA A 51 -31.85 -7.92 9.51
N PRO A 52 -31.65 -7.28 8.35
CA PRO A 52 -32.51 -6.26 7.73
C PRO A 52 -33.61 -6.82 6.80
N TYR A 53 -33.79 -8.14 6.72
CA TYR A 53 -34.63 -8.75 5.68
C TYR A 53 -36.13 -8.85 6.05
N ASN A 54 -36.46 -8.94 7.34
CA ASN A 54 -37.84 -8.82 7.86
C ASN A 54 -38.88 -9.63 7.04
N GLY A 55 -38.68 -10.96 6.89
CA GLY A 55 -39.56 -11.85 6.15
C GLY A 55 -39.38 -11.88 4.64
N LYS A 56 -38.40 -11.15 4.08
CA LYS A 56 -38.10 -11.22 2.64
C LYS A 56 -37.42 -12.53 2.26
N LEU A 57 -37.77 -13.05 1.08
CA LEU A 57 -37.09 -14.17 0.47
C LEU A 57 -35.71 -13.77 -0.02
N ILE A 58 -34.67 -14.39 0.53
CA ILE A 58 -33.27 -14.12 0.17
C ILE A 58 -32.58 -15.36 -0.37
N GLU A 59 -31.52 -15.15 -1.13
CA GLU A 59 -30.59 -16.22 -1.51
C GLU A 59 -29.49 -16.32 -0.46
N THR A 60 -29.37 -17.47 0.17
CA THR A 60 -28.38 -17.72 1.23
C THR A 60 -27.97 -19.19 1.22
N THR A 61 -27.14 -19.62 2.16
CA THR A 61 -26.78 -21.04 2.34
C THR A 61 -27.27 -21.55 3.69
N ALA A 62 -27.49 -22.86 3.80
CA ALA A 62 -27.86 -23.48 5.08
C ALA A 62 -26.80 -23.20 6.16
N GLY A 63 -25.54 -23.16 5.79
CA GLY A 63 -24.45 -22.80 6.72
C GLY A 63 -24.56 -21.38 7.28
N ARG A 64 -24.91 -20.38 6.46
CA ARG A 64 -25.15 -19.01 6.94
C ARG A 64 -26.38 -18.92 7.83
N LEU A 65 -27.42 -19.73 7.55
CA LEU A 65 -28.59 -19.81 8.44
C LEU A 65 -28.17 -20.29 9.83
N VAL A 66 -27.40 -21.39 9.93
CA VAL A 66 -26.88 -21.91 11.20
C VAL A 66 -26.06 -20.86 11.94
N PHE A 67 -25.13 -20.19 11.23
CA PHE A 67 -24.33 -19.16 11.86
C PHE A 67 -25.20 -18.07 12.49
N ASN A 68 -26.22 -17.58 11.79
CA ASN A 68 -27.08 -16.51 12.27
C ASN A 68 -28.08 -16.96 13.34
N GLU A 69 -28.45 -18.25 13.39
CA GLU A 69 -29.34 -18.80 14.41
C GLU A 69 -28.66 -18.92 15.76
N GLU A 70 -27.38 -19.30 15.76
CA GLU A 70 -26.57 -19.39 16.99
C GLU A 70 -26.14 -18.00 17.54
N MET A 71 -26.24 -16.94 16.71
CA MET A 71 -25.95 -15.57 17.14
C MET A 71 -27.13 -14.98 17.94
N PRO A 72 -26.86 -14.09 18.91
CA PRO A 72 -27.90 -13.35 19.63
C PRO A 72 -28.94 -12.73 18.69
N ALA A 73 -30.20 -12.62 19.17
CA ALA A 73 -31.32 -12.17 18.34
C ALA A 73 -31.14 -10.73 17.83
N GLU A 74 -30.46 -9.90 18.60
CA GLU A 74 -30.21 -8.48 18.36
C GLU A 74 -29.16 -8.24 17.25
N VAL A 75 -28.34 -9.26 16.94
CA VAL A 75 -27.33 -9.16 15.87
C VAL A 75 -28.00 -9.30 14.51
N ALA A 76 -27.75 -8.36 13.60
CA ALA A 76 -28.29 -8.38 12.25
C ALA A 76 -27.86 -9.66 11.48
N PHE A 77 -28.68 -10.06 10.51
CA PHE A 77 -28.39 -11.24 9.69
C PHE A 77 -27.24 -10.99 8.73
N GLU A 78 -26.17 -11.79 8.84
CA GLU A 78 -24.99 -11.72 7.97
C GLU A 78 -25.13 -12.72 6.81
N ASN A 79 -25.10 -12.21 5.57
CA ASN A 79 -25.20 -13.03 4.36
C ASN A 79 -23.94 -12.98 3.48
N GLU A 80 -22.79 -12.75 4.10
CA GLU A 80 -21.51 -12.67 3.42
C GLU A 80 -20.61 -13.87 3.79
N LEU A 81 -19.49 -14.00 3.08
CA LEU A 81 -18.45 -14.94 3.43
C LEU A 81 -17.65 -14.36 4.61
N LEU A 82 -17.58 -15.10 5.71
CA LEU A 82 -16.95 -14.62 6.95
C LEU A 82 -15.55 -15.18 7.12
N GLY A 83 -14.55 -14.35 6.85
CA GLY A 83 -13.14 -14.57 7.19
C GLY A 83 -12.73 -13.78 8.45
N ASP A 84 -11.41 -13.75 8.72
CA ASP A 84 -10.86 -13.04 9.89
C ASP A 84 -11.22 -11.54 9.89
N LYS A 85 -11.14 -10.89 8.74
CA LYS A 85 -11.41 -9.44 8.60
C LYS A 85 -12.90 -9.11 8.80
N GLU A 86 -13.77 -9.92 8.21
CA GLU A 86 -15.21 -9.73 8.27
C GLU A 86 -15.74 -10.01 9.69
N LEU A 87 -15.21 -11.05 10.35
CA LEU A 87 -15.51 -11.33 11.76
C LEU A 87 -15.07 -10.18 12.69
N LYS A 88 -13.89 -9.63 12.47
CA LYS A 88 -13.44 -8.45 13.25
C LYS A 88 -14.35 -7.25 13.08
N LYS A 89 -14.78 -6.95 11.84
CA LYS A 89 -15.73 -5.86 11.56
C LYS A 89 -17.08 -6.11 12.23
N LEU A 90 -17.57 -7.35 12.19
CA LEU A 90 -18.81 -7.76 12.84
C LEU A 90 -18.72 -7.54 14.36
N ILE A 91 -17.64 -7.99 14.99
CA ILE A 91 -17.39 -7.83 16.43
C ILE A 91 -17.34 -6.33 16.81
N GLU A 92 -16.62 -5.53 16.03
CA GLU A 92 -16.53 -4.09 16.26
C GLU A 92 -17.90 -3.39 16.15
N ARG A 93 -18.69 -3.73 15.14
CA ARG A 93 -20.04 -3.20 14.95
C ARG A 93 -20.95 -3.55 16.13
N VAL A 94 -21.01 -4.83 16.52
CA VAL A 94 -21.85 -5.28 17.62
C VAL A 94 -21.41 -4.65 18.96
N TYR A 95 -20.10 -4.49 19.17
CA TYR A 95 -19.58 -3.81 20.37
C TYR A 95 -20.01 -2.35 20.45
N LYS A 96 -20.00 -1.63 19.32
CA LYS A 96 -20.44 -0.21 19.27
C LYS A 96 -21.94 -0.05 19.45
N GLU A 97 -22.74 -0.92 18.82
CA GLU A 97 -24.20 -0.81 18.81
C GLU A 97 -24.87 -1.38 20.08
N GLN A 98 -24.37 -2.49 20.58
CA GLN A 98 -25.04 -3.30 21.61
C GLN A 98 -24.27 -3.40 22.94
N GLY A 99 -23.02 -2.94 22.96
CA GLY A 99 -22.17 -2.94 24.14
C GLY A 99 -21.48 -4.27 24.45
N SER A 100 -20.72 -4.31 25.55
CA SER A 100 -19.80 -5.38 25.89
C SER A 100 -20.48 -6.73 26.21
N TRP A 101 -21.62 -6.70 26.90
CA TRP A 101 -22.29 -7.93 27.38
C TRP A 101 -22.78 -8.82 26.23
N LEU A 102 -23.47 -8.21 25.26
CA LEU A 102 -23.95 -8.95 24.07
C LEU A 102 -22.79 -9.42 23.18
N THR A 103 -21.72 -8.60 23.10
CA THR A 103 -20.50 -8.96 22.37
C THR A 103 -19.86 -10.22 22.97
N VAL A 104 -19.80 -10.36 24.30
CA VAL A 104 -19.26 -11.58 24.94
C VAL A 104 -20.08 -12.80 24.58
N GLN A 105 -21.42 -12.71 24.62
CA GLN A 105 -22.30 -13.82 24.22
C GLN A 105 -22.08 -14.22 22.76
N MET A 106 -21.99 -13.23 21.87
CA MET A 106 -21.68 -13.46 20.47
C MET A 106 -20.32 -14.13 20.27
N LEU A 107 -19.27 -13.70 20.99
CA LEU A 107 -17.93 -14.31 20.92
C LEU A 107 -17.93 -15.76 21.39
N ASP A 108 -18.72 -16.10 22.43
CA ASP A 108 -18.87 -17.47 22.87
C ASP A 108 -19.60 -18.33 21.84
N ALA A 109 -20.63 -17.78 21.18
CA ALA A 109 -21.31 -18.43 20.08
C ALA A 109 -20.38 -18.66 18.87
N ILE A 110 -19.63 -17.65 18.45
CA ILE A 110 -18.61 -17.74 17.40
C ILE A 110 -17.60 -18.84 17.70
N LYS A 111 -17.12 -18.90 18.92
CA LYS A 111 -16.18 -19.95 19.39
C LYS A 111 -16.81 -21.35 19.25
N ALA A 112 -18.02 -21.54 19.75
CA ALA A 112 -18.70 -22.83 19.72
C ALA A 112 -19.00 -23.31 18.30
N VAL A 113 -19.58 -22.44 17.45
CA VAL A 113 -19.85 -22.72 16.04
C VAL A 113 -18.55 -22.98 15.28
N GLY A 114 -17.54 -22.14 15.47
CA GLY A 114 -16.26 -22.29 14.79
C GLY A 114 -15.59 -23.63 15.04
N TYR A 115 -15.47 -24.06 16.27
CA TYR A 115 -14.89 -25.37 16.61
C TYR A 115 -15.73 -26.54 16.11
N ARG A 116 -17.07 -26.47 16.25
CA ARG A 116 -17.97 -27.51 15.77
C ARG A 116 -17.80 -27.75 14.28
N TYR A 117 -17.81 -26.67 13.48
CA TYR A 117 -17.72 -26.81 12.01
C TYR A 117 -16.28 -26.98 11.50
N ALA A 118 -15.25 -26.60 12.24
CA ALA A 118 -13.88 -27.00 11.96
C ALA A 118 -13.71 -28.53 12.10
N THR A 119 -14.37 -29.14 13.10
CA THR A 119 -14.40 -30.61 13.27
C THR A 119 -15.14 -31.28 12.12
N PHE A 120 -16.28 -30.75 11.68
CA PHE A 120 -16.99 -31.28 10.52
C PHE A 120 -16.21 -31.15 9.22
N PHE A 121 -15.48 -30.07 9.06
CA PHE A 121 -14.62 -29.87 7.90
C PHE A 121 -13.48 -30.90 7.83
N GLY A 122 -12.90 -31.28 8.96
CA GLY A 122 -11.82 -32.28 9.01
C GLY A 122 -10.65 -31.91 8.12
N ALA A 123 -10.19 -30.65 8.20
CA ALA A 123 -9.16 -30.11 7.32
C ALA A 123 -7.87 -30.95 7.32
N THR A 124 -7.50 -31.47 6.16
CA THR A 124 -6.25 -32.19 5.93
C THR A 124 -5.51 -31.61 4.74
N ILE A 125 -4.19 -31.70 4.75
CA ILE A 125 -3.32 -31.25 3.65
C ILE A 125 -2.56 -32.45 3.11
N SER A 126 -2.62 -32.64 1.79
CA SER A 126 -1.81 -33.62 1.08
C SER A 126 -0.87 -32.95 0.09
N MET A 127 0.14 -33.68 -0.39
CA MET A 127 0.99 -33.20 -1.47
C MET A 127 0.23 -32.99 -2.78
N GLY A 128 -0.93 -33.65 -2.95
CA GLY A 128 -1.84 -33.46 -4.09
C GLY A 128 -2.55 -32.11 -4.09
N ASP A 129 -2.79 -31.53 -2.92
CA ASP A 129 -3.47 -30.23 -2.77
C ASP A 129 -2.57 -29.03 -3.15
N ILE A 130 -1.27 -29.27 -3.27
CA ILE A 130 -0.30 -28.27 -3.73
C ILE A 130 -0.23 -28.36 -5.25
N ILE A 131 -0.90 -27.45 -5.95
CA ILE A 131 -0.97 -27.43 -7.42
C ILE A 131 0.11 -26.51 -7.96
N ILE A 132 0.96 -27.04 -8.83
CA ILE A 132 1.98 -26.25 -9.55
C ILE A 132 1.34 -25.77 -10.84
N PRO A 133 1.34 -24.45 -11.13
CA PRO A 133 0.80 -23.92 -12.38
C PRO A 133 1.55 -24.47 -13.61
N ASP A 134 0.83 -24.90 -14.65
CA ASP A 134 1.44 -25.37 -15.90
C ASP A 134 2.16 -24.25 -16.64
N GLU A 135 1.70 -23.01 -16.47
CA GLU A 135 2.26 -21.78 -17.04
C GLU A 135 3.65 -21.43 -16.48
N LYS A 136 4.05 -22.02 -15.34
CA LYS A 136 5.32 -21.75 -14.66
C LYS A 136 6.52 -21.83 -15.61
N LYS A 137 6.60 -22.88 -16.45
CA LYS A 137 7.73 -23.08 -17.37
C LYS A 137 7.85 -21.94 -18.37
N GLY A 138 6.73 -21.55 -18.99
CA GLY A 138 6.70 -20.44 -19.95
C GLY A 138 7.15 -19.12 -19.32
N MET A 139 6.65 -18.81 -18.14
CA MET A 139 7.02 -17.60 -17.40
C MET A 139 8.51 -17.58 -17.01
N MET A 140 9.07 -18.74 -16.63
CA MET A 140 10.50 -18.85 -16.31
C MET A 140 11.37 -18.66 -17.55
N ASP A 141 10.97 -19.20 -18.70
CA ASP A 141 11.71 -19.06 -19.96
C ASP A 141 11.68 -17.61 -20.46
N GLU A 142 10.54 -16.92 -20.36
CA GLU A 142 10.41 -15.49 -20.67
C GLU A 142 11.31 -14.64 -19.78
N ALA A 143 11.28 -14.88 -18.47
CA ALA A 143 12.12 -14.16 -17.51
C ALA A 143 13.62 -14.38 -17.80
N THR A 144 14.01 -15.62 -18.15
CA THR A 144 15.40 -15.93 -18.49
C THR A 144 15.84 -15.17 -19.74
N LYS A 145 15.02 -15.15 -20.80
CA LYS A 145 15.31 -14.36 -22.01
C LYS A 145 15.44 -12.87 -21.73
N ALA A 146 14.60 -12.34 -20.83
CA ALA A 146 14.69 -10.93 -20.44
C ALA A 146 16.01 -10.64 -19.69
N VAL A 147 16.42 -11.53 -18.78
CA VAL A 147 17.69 -11.41 -18.05
C VAL A 147 18.89 -11.53 -19.00
N ASP A 148 18.85 -12.47 -19.98
CA ASP A 148 19.90 -12.62 -20.99
C ASP A 148 20.03 -11.34 -21.84
N LYS A 149 18.91 -10.70 -22.21
CA LYS A 149 18.92 -9.42 -22.91
C LYS A 149 19.59 -8.32 -22.08
N ILE A 150 19.24 -8.17 -20.82
CA ILE A 150 19.85 -7.20 -19.90
C ILE A 150 21.36 -7.47 -19.74
N THR A 151 21.75 -8.74 -19.64
CA THR A 151 23.15 -9.13 -19.53
C THR A 151 23.93 -8.80 -20.81
N ASN A 152 23.30 -8.93 -21.98
CA ASN A 152 23.92 -8.53 -23.25
C ASN A 152 24.03 -7.01 -23.38
N GLU A 153 23.05 -6.25 -22.92
CA GLU A 153 23.12 -4.78 -22.85
C GLU A 153 24.30 -4.33 -21.97
N TYR A 154 24.52 -5.01 -20.84
CA TYR A 154 25.66 -4.77 -19.97
C TYR A 154 26.99 -5.10 -20.65
N ARG A 155 27.10 -6.27 -21.32
CA ARG A 155 28.33 -6.65 -22.08
C ARG A 155 28.66 -5.68 -23.21
N ASN A 156 27.64 -5.06 -23.79
CA ASN A 156 27.80 -4.04 -24.81
C ASN A 156 28.13 -2.64 -24.23
N GLY A 157 28.20 -2.49 -22.89
CA GLY A 157 28.50 -1.22 -22.22
C GLY A 157 27.38 -0.20 -22.21
N LEU A 158 26.14 -0.62 -22.50
CA LEU A 158 24.97 0.27 -22.52
C LEU A 158 24.46 0.61 -21.11
N ILE A 159 24.71 -0.27 -20.13
CA ILE A 159 24.26 -0.13 -18.74
C ILE A 159 25.41 -0.47 -17.79
N THR A 160 25.37 0.13 -16.59
CA THR A 160 26.34 -0.14 -15.51
C THR A 160 26.03 -1.46 -14.79
N GLN A 161 26.97 -1.95 -13.96
CA GLN A 161 26.79 -3.16 -13.18
C GLN A 161 25.61 -3.06 -12.20
N ASP A 162 25.49 -1.93 -11.50
CA ASP A 162 24.42 -1.72 -10.52
C ASP A 162 23.06 -1.63 -11.22
N GLU A 163 23.01 -1.02 -12.39
CA GLU A 163 21.79 -0.95 -13.19
C GLU A 163 21.38 -2.33 -13.71
N ARG A 164 22.33 -3.14 -14.18
CA ARG A 164 22.10 -4.55 -14.53
C ARG A 164 21.53 -5.32 -13.34
N TYR A 165 22.17 -5.21 -12.16
CA TYR A 165 21.74 -5.87 -10.94
C TYR A 165 20.30 -5.50 -10.58
N ASN A 166 19.98 -4.21 -10.53
CA ASN A 166 18.65 -3.73 -10.20
C ASN A 166 17.59 -4.21 -11.21
N ARG A 167 17.89 -4.16 -12.50
CA ARG A 167 16.99 -4.65 -13.57
C ARG A 167 16.76 -6.15 -13.50
N VAL A 168 17.79 -6.95 -13.21
CA VAL A 168 17.66 -8.41 -13.04
C VAL A 168 16.80 -8.75 -11.83
N VAL A 169 17.03 -8.10 -10.69
CA VAL A 169 16.22 -8.27 -9.48
C VAL A 169 14.74 -7.90 -9.75
N GLU A 170 14.51 -6.82 -10.48
CA GLU A 170 13.17 -6.37 -10.85
C GLU A 170 12.43 -7.41 -11.74
N VAL A 171 13.10 -7.95 -12.76
CA VAL A 171 12.51 -8.97 -13.63
C VAL A 171 12.08 -10.19 -12.84
N TRP A 172 12.94 -10.69 -11.94
CA TRP A 172 12.62 -11.84 -11.10
C TRP A 172 11.52 -11.55 -10.08
N THR A 173 11.49 -10.36 -9.49
CA THR A 173 10.42 -9.93 -8.57
C THR A 173 9.08 -9.89 -9.29
N LYS A 174 8.99 -9.22 -10.44
CA LYS A 174 7.76 -9.15 -11.24
C LYS A 174 7.26 -10.54 -11.70
N THR A 175 8.20 -11.40 -12.11
CA THR A 175 7.86 -12.78 -12.52
C THR A 175 7.32 -13.57 -11.35
N ASN A 176 7.91 -13.41 -10.16
CA ASN A 176 7.50 -14.07 -8.94
C ASN A 176 6.09 -13.63 -8.50
N ASP A 177 5.77 -12.35 -8.60
CA ASP A 177 4.45 -11.81 -8.27
C ASP A 177 3.38 -12.30 -9.24
N LYS A 178 3.65 -12.23 -10.56
CA LYS A 178 2.75 -12.78 -11.58
C LYS A 178 2.49 -14.28 -11.37
N LEU A 179 3.54 -15.06 -11.08
CA LEU A 179 3.40 -16.48 -10.80
C LEU A 179 2.54 -16.73 -9.55
N THR A 180 2.66 -15.87 -8.55
CA THR A 180 1.85 -15.93 -7.33
C THR A 180 0.37 -15.73 -7.63
N ASP A 181 0.04 -14.77 -8.47
CA ASP A 181 -1.35 -14.48 -8.84
C ASP A 181 -1.96 -15.64 -9.65
N VAL A 182 -1.25 -16.15 -10.67
CA VAL A 182 -1.69 -17.32 -11.46
C VAL A 182 -1.86 -18.55 -10.56
N MET A 183 -0.94 -18.79 -9.63
CA MET A 183 -1.04 -19.89 -8.67
C MET A 183 -2.27 -19.75 -7.78
N MET A 184 -2.56 -18.56 -7.27
CA MET A 184 -3.74 -18.32 -6.43
C MET A 184 -5.04 -18.49 -7.21
N GLU A 185 -5.08 -18.07 -8.49
CA GLU A 185 -6.24 -18.32 -9.36
C GLU A 185 -6.47 -19.81 -9.63
N ASN A 186 -5.41 -20.58 -9.88
CA ASN A 186 -5.50 -22.02 -10.11
C ASN A 186 -5.97 -22.75 -8.85
N LEU A 187 -5.47 -22.37 -7.66
CA LEU A 187 -5.94 -22.89 -6.38
C LEU A 187 -7.40 -22.51 -6.08
N ALA A 188 -7.84 -21.31 -6.52
CA ALA A 188 -9.24 -20.89 -6.37
C ALA A 188 -10.20 -21.70 -7.23
N LYS A 189 -9.75 -22.24 -8.36
CA LYS A 189 -10.55 -23.09 -9.27
C LYS A 189 -10.55 -24.56 -8.86
N ASP A 190 -9.53 -25.00 -8.13
CA ASP A 190 -9.42 -26.39 -7.69
C ASP A 190 -10.52 -26.76 -6.69
N LYS A 191 -11.12 -27.95 -6.87
CA LYS A 191 -12.19 -28.49 -6.03
C LYS A 191 -13.35 -27.49 -5.81
N ASP A 192 -13.69 -26.71 -6.84
CA ASP A 192 -14.71 -25.66 -6.75
C ASP A 192 -14.40 -24.59 -5.66
N GLY A 193 -13.12 -24.32 -5.43
CA GLY A 193 -12.66 -23.39 -4.40
C GLY A 193 -12.55 -23.98 -2.99
N PHE A 194 -12.73 -25.29 -2.82
CA PHE A 194 -12.60 -26.01 -1.55
C PHE A 194 -11.24 -26.70 -1.37
N ASN A 195 -10.19 -26.20 -2.06
CA ASN A 195 -8.84 -26.60 -1.75
C ASN A 195 -8.48 -26.14 -0.33
N THR A 196 -8.01 -27.06 0.52
CA THR A 196 -7.76 -26.80 1.95
C THR A 196 -6.70 -25.71 2.17
N ILE A 197 -5.63 -25.71 1.37
CA ILE A 197 -4.56 -24.71 1.44
C ILE A 197 -5.08 -23.31 1.06
N TYR A 198 -5.87 -23.25 -0.01
CA TYR A 198 -6.52 -22.02 -0.44
C TYR A 198 -7.45 -21.46 0.63
N MET A 199 -8.28 -22.32 1.23
CA MET A 199 -9.20 -21.90 2.29
C MET A 199 -8.47 -21.42 3.54
N MET A 200 -7.37 -22.08 3.96
CA MET A 200 -6.57 -21.65 5.10
C MET A 200 -5.99 -20.25 4.90
N ALA A 201 -5.46 -19.95 3.71
CA ALA A 201 -4.85 -18.66 3.40
C ALA A 201 -5.88 -17.55 3.22
N THR A 202 -6.97 -17.80 2.48
CA THR A 202 -7.97 -16.78 2.17
C THR A 202 -8.87 -16.45 3.36
N SER A 203 -9.12 -17.42 4.26
CA SER A 203 -9.83 -17.16 5.51
C SER A 203 -9.04 -16.27 6.50
N GLY A 204 -7.73 -16.12 6.31
CA GLY A 204 -6.84 -15.45 7.26
C GLY A 204 -6.52 -16.28 8.51
N ALA A 205 -6.97 -17.54 8.57
CA ALA A 205 -6.74 -18.39 9.74
C ALA A 205 -5.27 -18.80 9.88
N ARG A 206 -4.63 -19.25 8.79
CA ARG A 206 -3.24 -19.68 8.79
C ARG A 206 -2.63 -19.64 7.39
N GLY A 207 -1.35 -19.27 7.34
CA GLY A 207 -0.61 -19.21 6.08
C GLY A 207 -0.75 -17.87 5.36
N SER A 208 0.29 -17.51 4.63
CA SER A 208 0.31 -16.33 3.77
C SER A 208 0.47 -16.74 2.31
N LYS A 209 0.11 -15.87 1.38
CA LYS A 209 0.35 -16.07 -0.07
C LYS A 209 1.82 -16.41 -0.34
N ASN A 210 2.75 -15.75 0.36
CA ASN A 210 4.19 -15.99 0.22
C ASN A 210 4.63 -17.39 0.65
N GLN A 211 4.02 -17.95 1.70
CA GLN A 211 4.32 -19.32 2.13
C GLN A 211 3.82 -20.36 1.12
N ILE A 212 2.61 -20.16 0.58
CA ILE A 212 2.06 -21.04 -0.46
C ILE A 212 2.89 -20.95 -1.74
N ARG A 213 3.34 -19.75 -2.12
CA ARG A 213 4.23 -19.54 -3.26
C ARG A 213 5.50 -20.39 -3.16
N GLN A 214 6.11 -20.47 -2.00
CA GLN A 214 7.29 -21.29 -1.79
C GLN A 214 7.01 -22.79 -1.94
N LEU A 215 5.76 -23.22 -1.68
CA LEU A 215 5.34 -24.62 -1.83
C LEU A 215 5.04 -25.00 -3.27
N ALA A 216 4.35 -24.15 -4.03
CA ALA A 216 3.80 -24.47 -5.35
C ALA A 216 4.34 -23.60 -6.50
N GLY A 217 4.81 -22.41 -6.24
CA GLY A 217 5.34 -21.48 -7.23
C GLY A 217 6.85 -21.58 -7.39
N MET A 218 7.57 -20.57 -6.93
CA MET A 218 9.03 -20.55 -6.80
C MET A 218 9.43 -19.95 -5.45
N ARG A 219 10.60 -20.32 -4.95
CA ARG A 219 11.09 -19.73 -3.71
C ARG A 219 11.51 -18.27 -3.90
N GLY A 220 12.13 -17.94 -5.06
CA GLY A 220 12.48 -16.58 -5.44
C GLY A 220 13.88 -16.15 -5.02
N LEU A 221 14.07 -14.85 -4.92
CA LEU A 221 15.36 -14.23 -4.58
C LEU A 221 15.67 -14.39 -3.09
N MET A 222 16.95 -14.60 -2.79
CA MET A 222 17.44 -14.78 -1.43
C MET A 222 18.40 -13.65 -1.04
N ALA A 223 18.39 -13.25 0.22
CA ALA A 223 19.33 -12.27 0.76
C ALA A 223 20.62 -12.93 1.24
N LYS A 224 21.77 -12.31 0.95
CA LYS A 224 23.08 -12.62 1.55
C LYS A 224 23.09 -12.23 3.03
N SER A 225 24.14 -12.63 3.74
CA SER A 225 24.38 -12.18 5.13
C SER A 225 24.61 -10.66 5.22
N SER A 226 25.14 -10.03 4.17
CA SER A 226 25.31 -8.57 4.07
C SER A 226 24.01 -7.79 3.93
N GLY A 227 22.88 -8.45 3.56
CA GLY A 227 21.60 -7.82 3.23
C GLY A 227 21.37 -7.63 1.74
N GLU A 228 22.39 -7.78 0.89
CA GLU A 228 22.25 -7.75 -0.57
C GLU A 228 21.42 -8.93 -1.09
N ILE A 229 20.73 -8.74 -2.18
CA ILE A 229 19.94 -9.80 -2.84
C ILE A 229 20.87 -10.59 -3.78
N ILE A 230 20.77 -11.91 -3.74
CA ILE A 230 21.47 -12.78 -4.70
C ILE A 230 20.73 -12.73 -6.02
N GLU A 231 21.42 -12.34 -7.11
CA GLU A 231 20.83 -12.22 -8.46
C GLU A 231 20.24 -13.53 -9.00
N LEU A 232 20.81 -14.66 -8.57
CA LEU A 232 20.35 -15.99 -8.99
C LEU A 232 19.15 -16.41 -8.14
N PRO A 233 17.92 -16.46 -8.68
CA PRO A 233 16.73 -16.87 -7.94
C PRO A 233 16.70 -18.38 -7.75
N ILE A 234 16.07 -18.84 -6.68
CA ILE A 234 15.68 -20.22 -6.51
C ILE A 234 14.39 -20.45 -7.31
N ARG A 235 14.51 -21.10 -8.46
CA ARG A 235 13.39 -21.35 -9.41
C ARG A 235 12.50 -22.50 -8.95
N ALA A 236 13.08 -23.46 -8.24
CA ALA A 236 12.34 -24.60 -7.71
C ALA A 236 11.44 -24.21 -6.54
N ASN A 237 10.40 -24.98 -6.33
CA ASN A 237 9.55 -24.94 -5.14
C ASN A 237 9.83 -26.16 -4.24
N PHE A 238 9.26 -26.18 -3.05
CA PHE A 238 9.45 -27.29 -2.12
C PHE A 238 8.82 -28.60 -2.58
N LYS A 239 7.75 -28.55 -3.41
CA LYS A 239 7.12 -29.76 -3.95
C LYS A 239 8.00 -30.44 -5.00
N GLU A 240 8.66 -29.66 -5.87
CA GLU A 240 9.60 -30.17 -6.88
C GLU A 240 10.91 -30.64 -6.27
N GLY A 241 11.30 -30.05 -5.13
CA GLY A 241 12.60 -30.24 -4.51
C GLY A 241 13.65 -29.26 -5.06
N LEU A 242 14.62 -28.92 -4.21
CA LEU A 242 15.70 -27.98 -4.54
C LEU A 242 16.91 -28.72 -5.09
N SER A 243 17.61 -28.14 -6.06
CA SER A 243 18.94 -28.58 -6.45
C SER A 243 19.95 -28.34 -5.34
N VAL A 244 21.13 -28.96 -5.39
CA VAL A 244 22.16 -28.83 -4.36
C VAL A 244 22.59 -27.37 -4.16
N ILE A 245 22.76 -26.62 -5.25
CA ILE A 245 23.15 -25.20 -5.22
C ILE A 245 22.02 -24.35 -4.63
N GLU A 246 20.79 -24.56 -5.06
CA GLU A 246 19.62 -23.85 -4.53
C GLU A 246 19.41 -24.14 -3.05
N PHE A 247 19.63 -25.38 -2.63
CA PHE A 247 19.59 -25.76 -1.22
C PHE A 247 20.66 -25.03 -0.41
N PHE A 248 21.88 -24.94 -0.92
CA PHE A 248 22.98 -24.24 -0.25
C PHE A 248 22.68 -22.75 -0.08
N ILE A 249 22.22 -22.07 -1.15
CA ILE A 249 21.78 -20.67 -1.09
C ILE A 249 20.66 -20.49 -0.07
N SER A 250 19.69 -21.38 -0.09
CA SER A 250 18.56 -21.40 0.82
C SER A 250 18.97 -21.54 2.30
N THR A 251 19.97 -22.38 2.58
CA THR A 251 20.46 -22.63 3.96
C THR A 251 21.15 -21.41 4.54
N ASN A 252 21.86 -20.61 3.73
CA ASN A 252 22.49 -19.37 4.18
C ASN A 252 21.44 -18.37 4.69
N GLY A 253 20.35 -18.19 3.96
CA GLY A 253 19.24 -17.33 4.40
C GLY A 253 18.56 -17.86 5.67
N ALA A 254 18.33 -19.16 5.78
CA ALA A 254 17.76 -19.78 6.97
C ALA A 254 18.68 -19.62 8.20
N ARG A 255 19.99 -19.84 8.04
CA ARG A 255 20.97 -19.65 9.12
C ARG A 255 21.00 -18.21 9.61
N LYS A 256 21.01 -17.22 8.67
CA LYS A 256 20.91 -15.81 9.04
C LYS A 256 19.64 -15.53 9.84
N GLY A 257 18.48 -16.01 9.36
CA GLY A 257 17.20 -15.81 10.06
C GLY A 257 17.21 -16.38 11.48
N LEU A 258 17.79 -17.57 11.70
CA LEU A 258 17.93 -18.16 13.03
C LEU A 258 18.83 -17.32 13.96
N THR A 259 19.97 -16.87 13.45
CA THR A 259 20.91 -16.03 14.20
C THR A 259 20.31 -14.68 14.54
N ASP A 260 19.69 -14.03 13.55
CA ASP A 260 19.02 -12.74 13.73
C ASP A 260 17.89 -12.83 14.77
N THR A 261 17.09 -13.88 14.74
CA THR A 261 16.03 -14.11 15.72
C THR A 261 16.60 -14.21 17.13
N ALA A 262 17.67 -14.99 17.32
CA ALA A 262 18.28 -15.19 18.63
C ALA A 262 18.88 -13.91 19.21
N LEU A 263 19.61 -13.13 18.39
CA LEU A 263 20.28 -11.90 18.83
C LEU A 263 19.29 -10.75 19.02
N LYS A 264 18.42 -10.49 18.04
CA LYS A 264 17.50 -9.35 18.08
C LYS A 264 16.40 -9.47 19.13
N THR A 265 16.08 -10.68 19.59
CA THR A 265 15.15 -10.87 20.70
C THR A 265 15.69 -10.24 21.99
N ALA A 266 16.99 -10.36 22.24
CA ALA A 266 17.64 -9.72 23.38
C ALA A 266 17.63 -8.19 23.26
N ASP A 267 17.94 -7.66 22.06
CA ASP A 267 17.94 -6.21 21.80
C ASP A 267 16.53 -5.61 21.95
N ALA A 268 15.51 -6.28 21.44
CA ALA A 268 14.11 -5.87 21.60
C ALA A 268 13.67 -5.87 23.08
N GLY A 269 14.10 -6.87 23.85
CA GLY A 269 13.84 -6.93 25.29
C GLY A 269 14.54 -5.80 26.06
N TYR A 270 15.80 -5.52 25.72
CA TYR A 270 16.55 -4.43 26.33
C TYR A 270 15.98 -3.05 25.99
N LEU A 271 15.59 -2.83 24.73
CA LEU A 271 14.88 -1.61 24.32
C LEU A 271 13.58 -1.41 25.12
N THR A 272 12.78 -2.46 25.23
CA THR A 272 11.51 -2.41 25.99
C THR A 272 11.76 -2.02 27.44
N ARG A 273 12.78 -2.62 28.08
CA ARG A 273 13.16 -2.29 29.45
C ARG A 273 13.57 -0.82 29.59
N ARG A 274 14.43 -0.31 28.72
CA ARG A 274 14.84 1.11 28.75
C ARG A 274 13.65 2.05 28.57
N LEU A 275 12.73 1.73 27.65
CA LEU A 275 11.51 2.53 27.45
C LEU A 275 10.62 2.54 28.70
N VAL A 276 10.46 1.39 29.36
CA VAL A 276 9.68 1.33 30.63
C VAL A 276 10.37 2.15 31.71
N ASP A 277 11.68 2.02 31.89
CA ASP A 277 12.45 2.75 32.91
C ASP A 277 12.33 4.28 32.75
N ILE A 278 12.30 4.78 31.52
CA ILE A 278 12.14 6.21 31.22
C ILE A 278 10.66 6.68 31.35
N ALA A 279 9.74 5.86 30.88
CA ALA A 279 8.33 6.25 30.75
C ALA A 279 7.47 5.93 31.99
N GLN A 280 8.00 5.25 33.01
CA GLN A 280 7.24 4.82 34.18
C GLN A 280 6.57 5.98 34.94
N ASP A 281 7.18 7.16 34.94
CA ASP A 281 6.66 8.35 35.63
C ASP A 281 5.59 9.10 34.83
N VAL A 282 5.32 8.68 33.58
CA VAL A 282 4.27 9.31 32.75
C VAL A 282 2.92 8.69 33.11
N VAL A 283 2.22 9.36 34.03
CA VAL A 283 0.90 8.95 34.55
C VAL A 283 -0.11 10.07 34.30
N ILE A 284 -1.38 9.73 34.17
CA ILE A 284 -2.47 10.72 34.07
C ILE A 284 -2.73 11.32 35.42
N ASN A 285 -2.41 12.61 35.62
CA ASN A 285 -2.50 13.26 36.93
C ASN A 285 -3.65 14.26 37.06
N GLU A 286 -4.13 14.85 35.99
CA GLU A 286 -5.16 15.88 35.98
C GLU A 286 -6.13 15.74 34.82
N GLU A 287 -7.31 16.33 34.90
CA GLU A 287 -8.31 16.26 33.84
C GLU A 287 -7.93 17.15 32.65
N ASP A 288 -7.51 18.40 32.92
CA ASP A 288 -7.21 19.40 31.87
C ASP A 288 -6.08 20.33 32.30
N CYS A 289 -5.02 20.39 31.54
CA CYS A 289 -3.88 21.29 31.74
C CYS A 289 -4.14 22.73 31.21
N GLY A 290 -5.23 22.96 30.48
CA GLY A 290 -5.58 24.28 29.93
C GLY A 290 -4.71 24.77 28.78
N THR A 291 -3.89 23.91 28.17
CA THR A 291 -3.02 24.32 27.05
C THR A 291 -3.83 24.83 25.84
N ILE A 292 -3.29 25.87 25.22
CA ILE A 292 -3.76 26.45 23.95
C ILE A 292 -2.92 25.97 22.75
N ASN A 293 -1.88 25.19 23.02
CA ASN A 293 -0.96 24.68 22.00
C ASN A 293 -1.43 23.31 21.49
N GLY A 294 -1.38 23.12 20.18
CA GLY A 294 -1.72 21.86 19.50
C GLY A 294 -0.89 21.62 18.27
N ILE A 295 -1.08 20.46 17.68
CA ILE A 295 -0.42 20.05 16.45
C ILE A 295 -1.47 19.82 15.37
N ASP A 296 -1.14 20.22 14.14
CA ASP A 296 -1.98 20.01 12.98
C ASP A 296 -1.89 18.55 12.52
N TYR A 297 -3.04 17.90 12.42
CA TYR A 297 -3.20 16.54 11.93
C TYR A 297 -3.81 16.54 10.54
N SER A 298 -3.12 15.88 9.60
CA SER A 298 -3.59 15.61 8.24
C SER A 298 -3.58 14.12 7.96
N ALA A 299 -4.20 13.67 6.87
CA ALA A 299 -4.06 12.30 6.41
C ALA A 299 -2.58 11.99 6.07
N ILE A 300 -2.10 10.80 6.46
CA ILE A 300 -0.76 10.34 6.05
C ILE A 300 -0.90 9.77 4.64
N LYS A 301 -0.15 10.37 3.72
CA LYS A 301 -0.09 9.98 2.32
C LYS A 301 1.31 9.52 1.98
N ASP A 302 1.40 8.50 1.15
CA ASP A 302 2.64 8.06 0.50
C ASP A 302 2.44 8.28 -1.01
N GLY A 303 3.02 9.38 -1.52
CA GLY A 303 2.64 9.90 -2.82
C GLY A 303 1.15 10.27 -2.87
N ASP A 304 0.39 9.65 -3.78
CA ASP A 304 -1.06 9.86 -3.91
C ASP A 304 -1.91 8.87 -3.10
N GLU A 305 -1.31 7.85 -2.51
CA GLU A 305 -2.03 6.86 -1.72
C GLU A 305 -2.20 7.31 -0.26
N VAL A 306 -3.45 7.33 0.20
CA VAL A 306 -3.74 7.60 1.61
C VAL A 306 -3.44 6.33 2.41
N VAL A 307 -2.32 6.33 3.12
CA VAL A 307 -1.91 5.21 4.00
C VAL A 307 -2.78 5.18 5.25
N ILE A 308 -2.99 6.33 5.89
CA ILE A 308 -3.85 6.46 7.05
C ILE A 308 -4.80 7.64 6.82
N PRO A 309 -6.13 7.40 6.74
CA PRO A 309 -7.11 8.46 6.56
C PRO A 309 -7.17 9.40 7.77
N LEU A 310 -7.63 10.62 7.55
CA LEU A 310 -7.69 11.64 8.60
C LEU A 310 -8.55 11.18 9.77
N LYS A 311 -9.71 10.55 9.51
CA LYS A 311 -10.62 10.06 10.57
C LYS A 311 -9.92 9.18 11.60
N ASP A 312 -9.06 8.22 11.14
CA ASP A 312 -8.40 7.27 12.04
C ASP A 312 -7.34 7.95 12.94
N ARG A 313 -6.84 9.12 12.51
CA ARG A 313 -5.87 9.90 13.26
C ARG A 313 -6.47 10.84 14.30
N ILE A 314 -7.70 11.33 14.07
CA ILE A 314 -8.36 12.34 14.91
C ILE A 314 -9.32 11.74 15.92
N VAL A 315 -9.81 10.52 15.69
CA VAL A 315 -10.75 9.84 16.59
C VAL A 315 -10.18 9.72 18.00
N GLY A 316 -11.02 10.07 19.00
CA GLY A 316 -10.68 9.94 20.40
C GLY A 316 -9.77 11.04 20.95
N ARG A 317 -9.56 12.13 20.22
CA ARG A 317 -8.78 13.29 20.64
C ARG A 317 -9.67 14.51 20.87
N PHE A 318 -9.11 15.55 21.47
CA PHE A 318 -9.77 16.82 21.72
C PHE A 318 -9.28 17.90 20.77
N THR A 319 -10.21 18.71 20.25
CA THR A 319 -9.91 19.87 19.40
C THR A 319 -9.31 21.01 20.23
N ILE A 320 -8.48 21.84 19.61
CA ILE A 320 -8.03 23.13 20.17
C ILE A 320 -8.76 24.29 19.53
N GLU A 321 -9.03 24.19 18.23
CA GLU A 321 -9.72 25.21 17.45
C GLU A 321 -11.04 24.66 16.92
N ARG A 322 -11.95 25.57 16.56
CA ARG A 322 -13.21 25.19 15.91
C ARG A 322 -12.94 24.60 14.55
N VAL A 323 -13.49 23.43 14.32
CA VAL A 323 -13.46 22.82 12.98
C VAL A 323 -14.66 23.32 12.19
N LEU A 324 -14.37 24.05 11.11
CA LEU A 324 -15.39 24.64 10.26
C LEU A 324 -15.53 23.83 8.96
N HIS A 325 -16.75 23.73 8.47
CA HIS A 325 -16.98 23.16 7.15
C HIS A 325 -16.36 24.08 6.06
N PRO A 326 -15.52 23.56 5.15
CA PRO A 326 -14.75 24.39 4.22
C PRO A 326 -15.62 25.29 3.33
N ILE A 327 -16.84 24.85 3.00
CA ILE A 327 -17.74 25.52 2.07
C ILE A 327 -18.82 26.33 2.81
N SER A 328 -19.58 25.72 3.74
CA SER A 328 -20.69 26.38 4.46
C SER A 328 -20.24 27.25 5.63
N ARG A 329 -18.99 27.06 6.12
CA ARG A 329 -18.44 27.68 7.32
C ARG A 329 -19.24 27.40 8.61
N GLU A 330 -20.10 26.40 8.58
CA GLU A 330 -20.78 25.93 9.78
C GLU A 330 -19.77 25.22 10.69
N VAL A 331 -19.99 25.32 12.01
CA VAL A 331 -19.15 24.68 13.02
C VAL A 331 -19.51 23.20 13.06
N ILE A 332 -18.57 22.33 12.71
CA ILE A 332 -18.71 20.87 12.81
C ILE A 332 -18.35 20.42 14.23
N CYS A 333 -17.28 20.96 14.79
CA CYS A 333 -16.79 20.63 16.13
C CYS A 333 -16.32 21.90 16.84
N ASP A 334 -16.68 22.06 18.11
CA ASP A 334 -16.30 23.26 18.90
C ASP A 334 -14.93 23.08 19.56
N VAL A 335 -14.46 24.12 20.24
CA VAL A 335 -13.18 24.12 20.96
C VAL A 335 -13.25 23.17 22.14
N ASN A 336 -12.20 22.39 22.36
CA ASN A 336 -12.06 21.45 23.46
C ASN A 336 -13.15 20.35 23.50
N GLU A 337 -13.69 20.02 22.34
CA GLU A 337 -14.67 18.97 22.14
C GLU A 337 -14.01 17.63 21.83
N TYR A 338 -14.59 16.55 22.37
CA TYR A 338 -14.13 15.18 22.12
C TYR A 338 -14.62 14.67 20.76
N ILE A 339 -13.71 14.24 19.91
CA ILE A 339 -14.04 13.73 18.59
C ILE A 339 -14.46 12.26 18.69
N THR A 340 -15.75 12.01 18.49
CA THR A 340 -16.30 10.65 18.35
C THR A 340 -16.04 10.08 16.96
N ASP A 341 -16.26 8.75 16.79
CA ASP A 341 -16.13 8.09 15.47
C ASP A 341 -17.06 8.72 14.41
N GLU A 342 -18.26 9.17 14.81
CA GLU A 342 -19.24 9.81 13.92
C GLU A 342 -18.78 11.21 13.49
N LEU A 343 -18.33 12.03 14.47
CA LEU A 343 -17.79 13.36 14.18
C LEU A 343 -16.54 13.29 13.28
N ALA A 344 -15.65 12.33 13.52
CA ALA A 344 -14.47 12.13 12.69
C ALA A 344 -14.83 11.79 11.23
N LYS A 345 -15.87 10.98 11.03
CA LYS A 345 -16.38 10.67 9.71
C LYS A 345 -17.00 11.90 9.05
N THR A 346 -17.78 12.67 9.79
CA THR A 346 -18.37 13.92 9.28
C THR A 346 -17.30 14.93 8.88
N ILE A 347 -16.20 15.05 9.64
CA ILE A 347 -15.05 15.92 9.34
C ILE A 347 -14.37 15.47 8.05
N GLU A 348 -14.15 14.15 7.85
CA GLU A 348 -13.55 13.60 6.65
C GLU A 348 -14.46 13.78 5.41
N ASP A 349 -15.76 13.48 5.55
CA ASP A 349 -16.77 13.63 4.50
C ASP A 349 -16.95 15.11 4.08
N ALA A 350 -16.78 16.04 5.01
CA ALA A 350 -16.79 17.50 4.75
C ALA A 350 -15.54 17.98 3.98
N GLY A 351 -14.52 17.13 3.80
CA GLY A 351 -13.32 17.46 3.05
C GLY A 351 -12.32 18.35 3.80
N VAL A 352 -12.34 18.36 5.13
CA VAL A 352 -11.34 19.07 5.95
C VAL A 352 -10.00 18.37 5.80
N GLU A 353 -8.93 19.11 5.46
CA GLU A 353 -7.60 18.55 5.23
C GLU A 353 -6.76 18.46 6.49
N THR A 354 -6.88 19.45 7.36
CA THR A 354 -6.09 19.56 8.60
C THR A 354 -6.99 19.92 9.77
N VAL A 355 -6.73 19.29 10.91
CA VAL A 355 -7.43 19.56 12.17
C VAL A 355 -6.38 19.74 13.25
N LYS A 356 -6.47 20.84 14.03
CA LYS A 356 -5.57 21.13 15.13
C LYS A 356 -6.07 20.49 16.41
N LEU A 357 -5.28 19.58 16.96
CA LEU A 357 -5.64 18.73 18.07
C LEU A 357 -4.71 18.90 19.27
N ARG A 358 -5.23 18.60 20.45
CA ARG A 358 -4.45 18.44 21.68
C ARG A 358 -3.63 17.14 21.59
N THR A 359 -2.39 17.21 22.04
CA THR A 359 -1.48 16.06 22.04
C THR A 359 -0.71 15.96 23.34
N VAL A 360 -0.15 14.79 23.59
CA VAL A 360 0.75 14.56 24.74
C VAL A 360 1.99 15.44 24.64
N LEU A 361 2.47 15.73 23.41
CA LEU A 361 3.67 16.52 23.15
C LEU A 361 3.53 18.00 23.53
N THR A 362 2.32 18.53 23.52
CA THR A 362 2.01 19.93 23.83
C THR A 362 1.32 20.10 25.19
N CYS A 363 1.30 19.04 26.00
CA CYS A 363 0.70 19.08 27.33
C CYS A 363 1.54 19.91 28.29
N GLU A 364 0.90 20.83 29.02
CA GLU A 364 1.53 21.75 29.99
C GLU A 364 1.40 21.26 31.45
N SER A 365 1.04 19.98 31.63
CA SER A 365 1.02 19.38 32.98
C SER A 365 2.44 19.33 33.56
N ARG A 366 2.61 19.64 34.82
CA ARG A 366 3.93 19.68 35.50
C ARG A 366 4.53 18.29 35.65
N HIS A 367 3.69 17.28 35.89
CA HIS A 367 4.10 15.88 36.01
C HIS A 367 3.11 15.02 35.25
N GLY A 368 3.62 14.09 34.42
CA GLY A 368 2.77 13.24 33.63
C GLY A 368 2.01 13.95 32.51
N VAL A 369 0.75 13.58 32.29
CA VAL A 369 -0.09 14.08 31.18
C VAL A 369 -1.53 14.28 31.71
N CYS A 370 -2.31 15.20 31.14
CA CYS A 370 -3.72 15.35 31.46
C CYS A 370 -4.62 14.43 30.59
N CYS A 371 -5.83 14.14 31.06
CA CYS A 371 -6.80 13.29 30.36
C CYS A 371 -7.13 13.79 28.95
N LYS A 372 -7.36 15.10 28.78
CA LYS A 372 -7.74 15.68 27.50
C LYS A 372 -6.61 15.66 26.44
N CYS A 373 -5.34 15.86 26.85
CA CYS A 373 -4.22 15.78 25.94
C CYS A 373 -3.91 14.34 25.50
N TYR A 374 -4.17 13.36 26.36
CA TYR A 374 -4.06 11.96 26.02
C TYR A 374 -5.25 11.47 25.16
N GLY A 375 -6.48 11.77 25.61
CA GLY A 375 -7.72 11.44 24.92
C GLY A 375 -8.28 10.07 25.29
N ARG A 376 -8.50 9.21 24.30
CA ARG A 376 -9.20 7.92 24.44
C ARG A 376 -8.31 6.80 24.97
N ASN A 377 -8.80 6.08 25.97
CA ASN A 377 -8.27 4.77 26.36
C ASN A 377 -8.73 3.72 25.35
N LEU A 378 -7.78 3.12 24.60
CA LEU A 378 -8.07 2.16 23.54
C LEU A 378 -8.64 0.82 24.06
N ALA A 379 -8.37 0.47 25.33
CA ALA A 379 -8.88 -0.77 25.90
C ALA A 379 -10.37 -0.69 26.25
N GLN A 380 -10.83 0.46 26.76
CA GLN A 380 -12.20 0.67 27.22
C GLN A 380 -13.05 1.50 26.26
N ASN A 381 -12.44 2.12 25.27
CA ASN A 381 -13.06 3.03 24.30
C ASN A 381 -13.77 4.25 24.95
N LYS A 382 -13.22 4.72 26.08
CA LYS A 382 -13.68 5.88 26.86
C LYS A 382 -12.54 6.88 27.04
N ILE A 383 -12.84 8.08 27.53
CA ILE A 383 -11.81 9.02 27.97
C ILE A 383 -11.02 8.35 29.10
N ILE A 384 -9.70 8.56 29.09
CA ILE A 384 -8.78 7.96 30.05
C ILE A 384 -9.07 8.43 31.47
N ASP A 385 -8.94 7.53 32.44
CA ASP A 385 -9.13 7.84 33.87
C ASP A 385 -7.83 8.38 34.49
N ILE A 386 -7.98 9.19 35.56
CA ILE A 386 -6.84 9.67 36.34
C ILE A 386 -6.18 8.49 37.07
N GLY A 387 -4.84 8.46 37.08
CA GLY A 387 -4.05 7.42 37.71
C GLY A 387 -3.56 6.31 36.76
N GLU A 388 -3.96 6.31 35.49
CA GLU A 388 -3.50 5.36 34.50
C GLU A 388 -2.04 5.61 34.13
N ALA A 389 -1.21 4.55 34.13
CA ALA A 389 0.22 4.59 33.81
C ALA A 389 0.44 4.48 32.28
N VAL A 390 0.11 5.54 31.56
CA VAL A 390 0.13 5.55 30.08
C VAL A 390 1.53 5.37 29.50
N GLY A 391 2.57 5.81 30.20
CA GLY A 391 3.95 5.63 29.76
C GLY A 391 4.35 4.16 29.72
N ILE A 392 3.97 3.36 30.72
CA ILE A 392 4.23 1.91 30.72
C ILE A 392 3.45 1.23 29.60
N ILE A 393 2.18 1.61 29.38
CA ILE A 393 1.35 1.07 28.29
C ILE A 393 2.00 1.37 26.93
N ALA A 394 2.49 2.59 26.72
CA ALA A 394 3.18 2.98 25.51
C ALA A 394 4.48 2.18 25.30
N ALA A 395 5.32 2.05 26.33
CA ALA A 395 6.57 1.30 26.25
C ALA A 395 6.34 -0.18 25.91
N GLN A 396 5.36 -0.82 26.53
CA GLN A 396 4.97 -2.19 26.25
C GLN A 396 4.38 -2.35 24.84
N SER A 397 3.59 -1.39 24.38
CA SER A 397 2.98 -1.38 23.04
C SER A 397 4.04 -1.21 21.93
N ILE A 398 5.12 -0.47 22.19
CA ILE A 398 6.26 -0.30 21.28
C ILE A 398 7.15 -1.57 21.29
N GLY A 399 7.39 -2.14 22.48
CA GLY A 399 8.29 -3.27 22.63
C GLY A 399 7.72 -4.61 22.16
N GLN A 400 6.42 -4.85 22.33
CA GLN A 400 5.78 -6.11 21.98
C GLN A 400 5.92 -6.45 20.47
N PRO A 401 5.62 -5.57 19.52
CA PRO A 401 5.83 -5.89 18.11
C PRO A 401 7.30 -6.05 17.76
N GLY A 402 8.24 -5.36 18.42
CA GLY A 402 9.67 -5.55 18.23
C GLY A 402 10.09 -7.01 18.45
N THR A 403 9.72 -7.60 19.57
CA THR A 403 9.98 -9.01 19.88
C THR A 403 9.27 -9.95 18.88
N GLN A 404 8.01 -9.67 18.53
CA GLN A 404 7.23 -10.50 17.60
C GLN A 404 7.74 -10.41 16.16
N LEU A 405 8.20 -9.25 15.70
CA LEU A 405 8.75 -9.04 14.38
C LEU A 405 10.09 -9.76 14.20
N THR A 406 10.95 -9.80 15.23
CA THR A 406 12.19 -10.59 15.19
C THR A 406 11.92 -12.09 15.04
N MET A 407 10.82 -12.60 15.61
CA MET A 407 10.40 -14.00 15.41
C MET A 407 9.82 -14.25 14.01
N ARG A 408 9.16 -13.25 13.37
CA ARG A 408 8.59 -13.42 12.03
C ARG A 408 9.64 -13.49 10.92
N THR A 409 10.80 -12.88 11.06
CA THR A 409 11.90 -12.97 10.08
C THR A 409 12.36 -14.40 9.88
N PHE A 410 12.32 -15.23 10.93
CA PHE A 410 12.60 -16.66 10.83
C PHE A 410 11.64 -17.40 9.88
N HIS A 411 10.34 -17.08 9.90
CA HIS A 411 9.34 -17.73 9.06
C HIS A 411 9.43 -17.33 7.57
N ALA A 412 10.05 -16.21 7.25
CA ALA A 412 10.28 -15.80 5.86
C ALA A 412 11.45 -16.57 5.20
N GLY A 413 12.31 -17.23 6.00
CA GLY A 413 13.38 -18.09 5.52
C GLY A 413 14.46 -17.39 4.68
N GLY A 414 14.66 -16.08 4.89
CA GLY A 414 15.65 -15.28 4.16
C GLY A 414 15.24 -14.91 2.72
N VAL A 415 13.97 -15.12 2.34
CA VAL A 415 13.45 -14.67 1.05
C VAL A 415 13.40 -13.15 1.02
N ALA A 416 14.01 -12.55 0.01
CA ALA A 416 13.98 -11.11 -0.17
C ALA A 416 12.57 -10.64 -0.57
N THR A 417 12.04 -9.67 0.16
CA THR A 417 10.82 -8.94 -0.21
C THR A 417 11.26 -7.56 -0.70
N SER A 418 11.52 -7.42 -2.00
CA SER A 418 11.67 -6.13 -2.63
C SER A 418 10.30 -5.70 -3.19
N SER A 419 9.86 -4.50 -2.87
CA SER A 419 8.82 -3.85 -3.64
C SER A 419 9.46 -3.34 -4.93
N SER A 420 9.00 -3.78 -6.09
CA SER A 420 9.40 -3.11 -7.33
C SER A 420 8.79 -1.71 -7.30
N GLU A 421 9.61 -0.67 -7.33
CA GLU A 421 9.09 0.68 -7.53
C GLU A 421 8.46 0.76 -8.92
N ASP A 422 7.27 1.33 -8.99
CA ASP A 422 6.60 1.53 -10.27
C ASP A 422 7.38 2.55 -11.11
N LYS A 423 7.68 2.18 -12.35
CA LYS A 423 8.33 3.06 -13.34
C LYS A 423 7.36 4.06 -13.97
N THR A 424 6.10 3.99 -13.58
CA THR A 424 5.02 4.76 -14.19
C THR A 424 4.20 5.46 -13.14
N ILE A 425 3.88 6.72 -13.38
CA ILE A 425 2.90 7.45 -12.60
C ILE A 425 1.53 7.18 -13.20
N LYS A 426 0.62 6.60 -12.41
CA LYS A 426 -0.77 6.28 -12.77
C LYS A 426 -1.69 6.67 -11.63
N LEU A 427 -2.82 7.28 -11.94
CA LEU A 427 -3.84 7.59 -10.94
C LEU A 427 -4.95 6.55 -10.93
N LYS A 428 -5.46 6.22 -9.75
CA LYS A 428 -6.53 5.23 -9.57
C LYS A 428 -7.93 5.74 -10.00
N TYR A 429 -8.04 7.02 -10.30
CA TYR A 429 -9.27 7.71 -10.68
C TYR A 429 -9.04 8.56 -11.93
N PRO A 430 -10.08 8.85 -12.70
CA PRO A 430 -9.96 9.71 -13.87
C PRO A 430 -9.73 11.16 -13.46
N VAL A 431 -8.90 11.88 -14.21
CA VAL A 431 -8.51 13.26 -13.92
C VAL A 431 -8.47 14.14 -15.17
N ILE A 432 -8.53 15.44 -14.95
CA ILE A 432 -8.22 16.46 -15.96
C ILE A 432 -6.90 17.11 -15.57
N VAL A 433 -5.97 17.21 -16.50
CA VAL A 433 -4.71 17.95 -16.31
C VAL A 433 -5.00 19.44 -16.44
N GLN A 434 -4.74 20.20 -15.36
CA GLN A 434 -4.98 21.65 -15.34
C GLN A 434 -3.75 22.42 -15.81
N SER A 435 -2.61 22.13 -15.23
CA SER A 435 -1.34 22.77 -15.57
C SER A 435 -0.17 21.84 -15.25
N VAL A 436 0.89 21.99 -16.02
CA VAL A 436 2.15 21.28 -15.83
C VAL A 436 3.25 22.32 -15.64
N THR A 437 3.93 22.28 -14.50
CA THR A 437 4.98 23.25 -14.13
C THR A 437 6.32 22.56 -13.90
N GLY A 438 7.38 23.09 -14.49
CA GLY A 438 8.74 22.58 -14.39
C GLY A 438 9.53 22.79 -15.68
N VAL A 439 10.84 22.62 -15.60
CA VAL A 439 11.74 22.73 -16.76
C VAL A 439 11.73 21.39 -17.50
N HIS A 440 11.37 21.41 -18.76
CA HIS A 440 11.27 20.23 -19.61
C HIS A 440 11.79 20.51 -21.02
N VAL A 441 12.15 19.46 -21.71
CA VAL A 441 12.52 19.45 -23.13
C VAL A 441 11.48 18.66 -23.88
N GLU A 442 10.94 19.21 -24.97
CA GLU A 442 10.03 18.52 -25.86
C GLU A 442 10.80 17.52 -26.74
N MET A 443 10.36 16.27 -26.69
CA MET A 443 10.97 15.18 -27.47
C MET A 443 10.27 15.04 -28.82
N ASP A 444 10.92 14.37 -29.77
CA ASP A 444 10.41 14.16 -31.15
C ASP A 444 9.07 13.41 -31.20
N ASP A 445 8.74 12.65 -30.17
CA ASP A 445 7.47 11.93 -30.03
C ASP A 445 6.34 12.77 -29.42
N GLY A 446 6.59 14.06 -29.12
CA GLY A 446 5.66 14.98 -28.48
C GLY A 446 5.57 14.84 -26.97
N SER A 447 6.34 13.96 -26.34
CA SER A 447 6.41 13.84 -24.89
C SER A 447 7.33 14.89 -24.25
N TRP A 448 7.13 15.20 -22.97
CA TRP A 448 7.93 16.18 -22.23
C TRP A 448 8.91 15.49 -21.28
N LEU A 449 10.19 15.60 -21.56
CA LEU A 449 11.26 15.08 -20.69
C LEU A 449 11.63 16.14 -19.65
N PHE A 450 11.32 15.87 -18.38
CA PHE A 450 11.63 16.80 -17.28
C PHE A 450 13.09 16.72 -16.88
N THR A 451 13.80 17.85 -17.01
CA THR A 451 15.22 17.98 -16.65
C THR A 451 15.40 18.29 -15.18
N ARG A 452 14.37 18.81 -14.51
CA ARG A 452 14.31 19.08 -13.06
C ARG A 452 12.98 18.65 -12.49
N LYS A 453 12.90 18.54 -11.15
CA LYS A 453 11.64 18.26 -10.47
C LYS A 453 10.57 19.26 -10.86
N GLY A 454 9.42 18.73 -11.24
CA GLY A 454 8.25 19.51 -11.62
C GLY A 454 7.01 19.12 -10.81
N SER A 455 5.90 19.73 -11.14
CA SER A 455 4.61 19.35 -10.59
C SER A 455 3.50 19.52 -11.62
N MET A 456 2.51 18.65 -11.54
CA MET A 456 1.31 18.68 -12.36
C MET A 456 0.12 18.90 -11.44
N MET A 457 -0.72 19.89 -11.76
CA MET A 457 -2.00 20.08 -11.09
C MET A 457 -3.07 19.32 -11.88
N VAL A 458 -3.76 18.41 -11.21
CA VAL A 458 -4.83 17.62 -11.80
C VAL A 458 -6.10 17.75 -10.98
N THR A 459 -7.26 17.70 -11.63
CA THR A 459 -8.57 17.74 -10.96
C THR A 459 -9.25 16.40 -11.13
N ARG A 460 -9.67 15.78 -10.02
CA ARG A 460 -10.34 14.49 -10.04
C ARG A 460 -11.74 14.61 -10.63
N ILE A 461 -12.06 13.74 -11.58
CA ILE A 461 -13.41 13.56 -12.13
C ILE A 461 -14.16 12.57 -11.22
N VAL A 462 -15.31 12.99 -10.70
CA VAL A 462 -16.20 12.15 -9.88
C VAL A 462 -17.21 11.45 -10.77
N GLU A 463 -17.84 12.19 -11.69
CA GLU A 463 -18.86 11.70 -12.60
C GLU A 463 -18.68 12.33 -13.97
N GLU A 464 -19.02 11.58 -14.99
CA GLU A 464 -18.95 11.97 -16.39
C GLU A 464 -20.31 11.72 -17.05
N TYR A 465 -20.81 12.72 -17.78
CA TYR A 465 -22.07 12.65 -18.52
C TYR A 465 -21.86 13.10 -19.93
N ASP A 466 -22.34 12.34 -20.91
CA ASP A 466 -22.34 12.71 -22.30
C ASP A 466 -23.55 13.65 -22.59
N ILE A 467 -23.28 14.76 -23.26
CA ILE A 467 -24.29 15.75 -23.68
C ILE A 467 -24.78 15.34 -25.06
N ALA A 468 -25.99 14.78 -25.15
CA ALA A 468 -26.57 14.42 -26.44
C ALA A 468 -27.19 15.64 -27.16
N ASN A 469 -27.24 15.57 -28.49
CA ASN A 469 -27.90 16.61 -29.30
C ASN A 469 -29.38 16.75 -28.93
N GLY A 470 -29.74 17.90 -28.33
CA GLY A 470 -31.08 18.23 -27.86
C GLY A 470 -31.25 18.22 -26.34
N ASP A 471 -30.23 17.91 -25.58
CA ASP A 471 -30.24 18.02 -24.11
C ASP A 471 -30.07 19.50 -23.72
N LYS A 472 -30.78 19.91 -22.66
CA LYS A 472 -30.70 21.26 -22.12
C LYS A 472 -29.80 21.26 -20.87
N LEU A 473 -28.68 21.97 -20.98
CA LEU A 473 -27.79 22.23 -19.85
C LEU A 473 -28.44 23.23 -18.88
N LEU A 474 -28.47 22.87 -17.59
CA LEU A 474 -29.02 23.72 -16.53
C LEU A 474 -27.91 24.41 -15.71
N VAL A 475 -26.65 24.05 -15.96
CA VAL A 475 -25.46 24.58 -15.31
C VAL A 475 -24.46 25.10 -16.33
N LYS A 476 -23.58 26.00 -15.90
CA LYS A 476 -22.50 26.58 -16.71
C LYS A 476 -21.15 26.01 -16.31
N ASP A 477 -20.20 26.16 -17.23
CA ASP A 477 -18.80 25.82 -16.91
C ASP A 477 -18.28 26.69 -15.76
N GLY A 478 -17.65 26.06 -14.78
CA GLY A 478 -17.18 26.69 -13.55
C GLY A 478 -18.20 26.82 -12.42
N ASP A 479 -19.46 26.40 -12.62
CA ASP A 479 -20.47 26.44 -11.56
C ASP A 479 -20.16 25.40 -10.46
N ARG A 480 -20.37 25.81 -9.21
CA ARG A 480 -20.33 24.89 -8.05
C ARG A 480 -21.73 24.36 -7.80
N VAL A 481 -21.87 23.06 -7.81
CA VAL A 481 -23.15 22.38 -7.61
C VAL A 481 -23.14 21.64 -6.29
N ALA A 482 -24.27 21.70 -5.58
CA ALA A 482 -24.50 20.91 -4.37
C ALA A 482 -25.12 19.56 -4.75
N LYS A 483 -25.16 18.65 -3.79
CA LYS A 483 -25.85 17.37 -3.96
C LYS A 483 -27.30 17.58 -4.38
N ASP A 484 -27.82 16.72 -5.25
CA ASP A 484 -29.18 16.76 -5.84
C ASP A 484 -29.48 17.98 -6.75
N THR A 485 -28.49 18.80 -7.11
CA THR A 485 -28.65 19.89 -8.06
C THR A 485 -28.90 19.33 -9.47
N PRO A 486 -29.93 19.77 -10.20
CA PRO A 486 -30.18 19.32 -11.56
C PRO A 486 -29.11 19.89 -12.51
N LEU A 487 -28.50 19.04 -13.30
CA LEU A 487 -27.37 19.34 -14.18
C LEU A 487 -27.79 19.42 -15.64
N LEU A 488 -28.54 18.44 -16.09
CA LEU A 488 -28.90 18.21 -17.47
C LEU A 488 -30.33 17.71 -17.55
N GLU A 489 -31.13 18.27 -18.48
CA GLU A 489 -32.47 17.81 -18.79
C GLU A 489 -32.49 17.18 -20.18
N GLY A 490 -32.57 15.87 -20.23
CA GLY A 490 -32.55 15.10 -21.47
C GLY A 490 -33.78 14.19 -21.64
N LYS A 491 -33.88 13.50 -22.78
CA LYS A 491 -35.00 12.61 -23.10
C LYS A 491 -35.22 11.46 -22.12
N LYS A 492 -34.22 11.13 -21.29
CA LYS A 492 -34.25 10.06 -20.26
C LYS A 492 -34.59 10.58 -18.86
N GLY A 493 -34.79 11.88 -18.69
CA GLY A 493 -35.05 12.51 -17.39
C GLY A 493 -34.00 13.55 -17.01
N THR A 494 -34.14 14.13 -15.82
CA THR A 494 -33.19 15.10 -15.27
C THR A 494 -32.08 14.38 -14.53
N VAL A 495 -30.85 14.62 -14.95
CA VAL A 495 -29.64 14.14 -14.25
C VAL A 495 -29.31 15.11 -13.11
N LYS A 496 -29.07 14.59 -11.92
CA LYS A 496 -28.72 15.36 -10.73
C LYS A 496 -27.33 14.98 -10.23
N SER A 497 -26.66 15.94 -9.61
CA SER A 497 -25.38 15.73 -8.95
C SER A 497 -25.53 14.77 -7.76
N SER A 498 -24.65 13.79 -7.63
CA SER A 498 -24.60 12.89 -6.46
C SER A 498 -23.88 13.52 -5.27
N ASP A 499 -22.99 14.49 -5.52
CA ASP A 499 -22.15 15.11 -4.50
C ASP A 499 -21.87 16.58 -4.83
N ILE A 500 -21.17 17.27 -3.91
CA ILE A 500 -20.71 18.65 -4.14
C ILE A 500 -19.54 18.61 -5.13
N ALA A 501 -19.69 19.29 -6.24
CA ALA A 501 -18.70 19.27 -7.31
C ALA A 501 -18.60 20.62 -8.05
N LEU A 502 -17.49 20.79 -8.76
CA LEU A 502 -17.30 21.86 -9.75
C LEU A 502 -17.64 21.31 -11.13
N VAL A 503 -18.44 22.03 -11.88
CA VAL A 503 -18.82 21.66 -13.24
C VAL A 503 -17.72 22.08 -14.22
N VAL A 504 -17.26 21.15 -15.03
CA VAL A 504 -16.36 21.42 -16.16
C VAL A 504 -16.99 20.87 -17.43
N ILE A 505 -17.17 21.73 -18.44
CA ILE A 505 -17.74 21.33 -19.73
C ILE A 505 -16.61 21.27 -20.76
N LYS A 506 -16.36 20.09 -21.32
CA LYS A 506 -15.39 19.90 -22.39
C LYS A 506 -16.02 19.19 -23.59
N GLY A 507 -16.21 19.96 -24.69
CA GLY A 507 -16.86 19.44 -25.89
C GLY A 507 -18.28 18.93 -25.60
N ASP A 508 -18.54 17.65 -25.86
CA ASP A 508 -19.82 17.00 -25.63
C ASP A 508 -19.92 16.28 -24.26
N LYS A 509 -19.00 16.57 -23.32
CA LYS A 509 -18.96 15.95 -22.00
C LYS A 509 -19.14 16.98 -20.89
N LEU A 510 -20.02 16.66 -19.95
CA LEU A 510 -20.18 17.36 -18.68
C LEU A 510 -19.49 16.56 -17.61
N LEU A 511 -18.48 17.14 -17.00
CA LEU A 511 -17.64 16.51 -15.99
C LEU A 511 -17.89 17.16 -14.63
N LEU A 512 -18.21 16.34 -13.64
CA LEU A 512 -18.25 16.77 -12.25
C LEU A 512 -16.88 16.52 -11.63
N THR A 513 -16.23 17.59 -11.23
CA THR A 513 -14.90 17.54 -10.65
C THR A 513 -14.94 17.92 -9.18
N SER A 514 -14.10 17.28 -8.36
CA SER A 514 -14.11 17.55 -6.93
C SER A 514 -12.90 18.35 -6.50
N ARG A 515 -11.73 17.75 -6.52
CA ARG A 515 -10.54 18.23 -5.82
C ARG A 515 -9.37 18.42 -6.78
N GLU A 516 -8.69 19.54 -6.60
CA GLU A 516 -7.37 19.73 -7.21
C GLU A 516 -6.33 18.94 -6.42
N LEU A 517 -5.50 18.22 -7.14
CA LEU A 517 -4.43 17.39 -6.61
C LEU A 517 -3.13 17.81 -7.26
N LYS A 518 -2.08 17.89 -6.47
CA LYS A 518 -0.73 18.15 -6.94
C LYS A 518 0.00 16.83 -7.07
N VAL A 519 0.37 16.45 -8.28
CA VAL A 519 1.21 15.29 -8.58
C VAL A 519 2.64 15.76 -8.79
N GLU A 520 3.58 15.22 -8.03
CA GLU A 520 5.00 15.55 -8.17
C GLU A 520 5.60 14.75 -9.34
N ILE A 521 6.32 15.45 -10.20
CA ILE A 521 7.07 14.88 -11.32
C ILE A 521 8.54 14.83 -10.93
N LYS A 522 9.12 13.63 -10.94
CA LYS A 522 10.53 13.40 -10.61
C LYS A 522 11.43 13.86 -11.76
N ASN A 523 12.68 14.16 -11.45
CA ASN A 523 13.73 14.42 -12.43
C ASN A 523 13.90 13.20 -13.37
N GLY A 524 14.08 13.45 -14.68
CA GLY A 524 14.19 12.39 -15.70
C GLY A 524 12.86 11.73 -16.09
N SER A 525 11.71 12.26 -15.61
CA SER A 525 10.41 11.73 -16.00
C SER A 525 10.04 12.17 -17.43
N ASN A 526 9.55 11.21 -18.21
CA ASN A 526 8.94 11.46 -19.51
C ASN A 526 7.42 11.51 -19.35
N VAL A 527 6.83 12.71 -19.49
CA VAL A 527 5.40 12.98 -19.35
C VAL A 527 4.73 12.89 -20.71
N ILE A 528 3.71 12.04 -20.81
CA ILE A 528 3.02 11.72 -22.07
C ILE A 528 1.76 12.57 -22.25
N VAL A 529 1.25 13.17 -21.19
CA VAL A 529 -0.01 13.92 -21.17
C VAL A 529 0.25 15.43 -21.14
N HIS A 530 -0.67 16.20 -21.76
CA HIS A 530 -0.55 17.66 -21.91
C HIS A 530 -1.61 18.38 -21.08
N GLU A 531 -1.46 19.70 -20.96
CA GLU A 531 -2.44 20.54 -20.30
C GLU A 531 -3.80 20.45 -21.01
N GLY A 532 -4.82 20.22 -20.22
CA GLY A 532 -6.17 20.05 -20.72
C GLY A 532 -6.57 18.62 -21.05
N ASP A 533 -5.71 17.63 -21.02
CA ASP A 533 -6.06 16.24 -21.32
C ASP A 533 -6.94 15.62 -20.23
N ILE A 534 -7.82 14.73 -20.65
CA ILE A 534 -8.60 13.87 -19.77
C ILE A 534 -7.92 12.50 -19.72
N VAL A 535 -7.47 12.12 -18.54
CA VAL A 535 -6.75 10.88 -18.29
C VAL A 535 -7.69 9.89 -17.61
N ALA A 536 -7.82 8.69 -18.18
CA ALA A 536 -8.63 7.63 -17.59
C ALA A 536 -7.95 7.00 -16.36
N ALA A 537 -8.74 6.39 -15.48
CA ALA A 537 -8.21 5.65 -14.33
C ALA A 537 -7.24 4.54 -14.79
N GLY A 538 -6.05 4.49 -14.20
CA GLY A 538 -5.02 3.52 -14.53
C GLY A 538 -4.19 3.81 -15.80
N GLN A 539 -4.48 4.89 -16.52
CA GLN A 539 -3.68 5.34 -17.66
C GLN A 539 -2.32 5.88 -17.19
N THR A 540 -1.27 5.62 -17.94
CA THR A 540 0.07 6.12 -17.64
C THR A 540 0.15 7.62 -17.96
N ILE A 541 0.54 8.42 -16.98
CA ILE A 541 0.74 9.86 -17.09
C ILE A 541 2.19 10.16 -17.42
N ALA A 542 3.11 9.54 -16.68
CA ALA A 542 4.54 9.71 -16.87
C ALA A 542 5.29 8.40 -16.62
N THR A 543 6.46 8.28 -17.22
CA THR A 543 7.40 7.20 -17.00
C THR A 543 8.72 7.76 -16.49
N PHE A 544 9.36 7.08 -15.53
CA PHE A 544 10.65 7.49 -14.98
C PHE A 544 11.49 6.29 -14.57
N ASP A 545 12.79 6.47 -14.42
CA ASP A 545 13.67 5.45 -13.84
C ASP A 545 13.80 5.69 -12.32
N PRO A 546 13.33 4.76 -11.49
CA PRO A 546 13.42 4.91 -10.04
C PRO A 546 14.83 4.72 -9.49
N TYR A 547 15.74 4.10 -10.24
CA TYR A 547 17.07 3.68 -9.78
C TYR A 547 18.18 4.68 -10.09
N SER A 548 17.93 5.65 -10.96
CA SER A 548 18.90 6.67 -11.34
C SER A 548 18.30 8.08 -11.28
N GLU A 549 19.14 9.05 -10.97
CA GLU A 549 18.84 10.48 -11.14
C GLU A 549 19.69 11.01 -12.29
N PRO A 550 19.12 11.19 -13.49
CA PRO A 550 19.86 11.69 -14.63
C PRO A 550 20.05 13.20 -14.53
N ILE A 551 21.22 13.68 -14.94
CA ILE A 551 21.50 15.06 -15.26
C ILE A 551 21.39 15.21 -16.77
N ILE A 552 20.42 16.01 -17.23
CA ILE A 552 19.99 16.06 -18.63
C ILE A 552 20.31 17.45 -19.19
N ALA A 553 20.80 17.49 -20.43
CA ALA A 553 21.06 18.72 -21.16
C ALA A 553 19.75 19.46 -21.50
N GLU A 554 19.63 20.70 -21.08
CA GLU A 554 18.49 21.59 -21.40
C GLU A 554 18.65 22.23 -22.78
N VAL A 555 19.88 22.30 -23.28
CA VAL A 555 20.25 22.97 -24.53
C VAL A 555 21.15 22.09 -25.39
N SER A 556 21.11 22.30 -26.71
CA SER A 556 22.00 21.61 -27.65
C SER A 556 23.29 22.41 -27.84
N GLY A 557 24.45 21.74 -27.98
CA GLY A 557 25.74 22.40 -28.19
C GLY A 557 26.92 21.46 -28.01
N TYR A 558 28.11 22.04 -27.79
CA TYR A 558 29.35 21.30 -27.58
C TYR A 558 29.68 21.23 -26.09
N VAL A 559 30.06 20.03 -25.64
CA VAL A 559 30.38 19.72 -24.23
C VAL A 559 31.79 20.16 -23.89
N HIS A 560 31.96 20.84 -22.77
CA HIS A 560 33.28 21.18 -22.20
C HIS A 560 33.31 20.86 -20.70
N PHE A 561 34.49 20.50 -20.22
CA PHE A 561 34.73 20.09 -18.84
C PHE A 561 35.48 21.16 -18.08
N GLU A 562 35.08 21.41 -16.83
CA GLU A 562 35.82 22.23 -15.90
C GLU A 562 35.96 21.50 -14.56
N ASP A 563 37.16 21.54 -13.97
CA ASP A 563 37.50 20.80 -12.75
C ASP A 563 37.31 19.27 -12.79
N ILE A 564 37.18 18.68 -13.99
CA ILE A 564 37.10 17.23 -14.20
C ILE A 564 38.50 16.74 -14.59
N ILE A 565 39.28 16.31 -13.58
CA ILE A 565 40.70 15.95 -13.73
C ILE A 565 40.87 14.48 -13.33
N LEU A 566 41.41 13.66 -14.27
CA LEU A 566 41.73 12.28 -14.05
C LEU A 566 42.68 12.10 -12.85
N GLY A 567 42.36 11.18 -11.94
CA GLY A 567 43.10 10.89 -10.73
C GLY A 567 42.89 11.90 -9.57
N SER A 568 42.06 12.94 -9.75
CA SER A 568 41.68 13.90 -8.72
C SER A 568 40.16 13.92 -8.47
N THR A 569 39.42 14.45 -9.43
CA THR A 569 37.95 14.52 -9.37
C THR A 569 37.26 13.48 -10.26
N LEU A 570 38.00 12.83 -11.19
CA LEU A 570 37.53 11.80 -12.07
C LEU A 570 38.34 10.52 -11.84
N ALA A 571 37.67 9.40 -11.58
CA ALA A 571 38.25 8.07 -11.61
C ALA A 571 37.79 7.34 -12.88
N GLU A 572 38.70 6.63 -13.52
CA GLU A 572 38.38 5.68 -14.58
C GLU A 572 38.46 4.29 -13.98
N GLU A 573 37.32 3.59 -13.91
CA GLU A 573 37.24 2.22 -13.47
C GLU A 573 37.08 1.31 -14.68
N ILE A 574 38.00 0.39 -14.86
CA ILE A 574 37.91 -0.62 -15.93
C ILE A 574 37.04 -1.74 -15.39
N ASN A 575 35.90 -1.92 -16.00
CA ASN A 575 35.02 -3.03 -15.68
C ASN A 575 35.65 -4.32 -16.21
N GLU A 576 36.10 -5.22 -15.32
CA GLU A 576 36.83 -6.45 -15.67
C GLU A 576 35.99 -7.41 -16.53
N GLU A 577 34.65 -7.36 -16.44
CA GLU A 577 33.76 -8.25 -17.19
C GLU A 577 33.41 -7.71 -18.58
N SER A 578 33.19 -6.40 -18.73
CA SER A 578 32.81 -5.78 -20.00
C SER A 578 34.01 -5.22 -20.78
N GLY A 579 35.13 -4.96 -20.11
CA GLY A 579 36.30 -4.30 -20.68
C GLY A 579 36.09 -2.80 -20.96
N ASN A 580 34.94 -2.24 -20.58
CA ASN A 580 34.62 -0.83 -20.77
C ASN A 580 35.17 0.01 -19.62
N VAL A 581 35.55 1.25 -19.95
CA VAL A 581 36.00 2.25 -18.97
C VAL A 581 34.80 3.04 -18.50
N GLU A 582 34.50 2.95 -17.21
CA GLU A 582 33.47 3.76 -16.56
C GLU A 582 34.12 4.99 -15.94
N LYS A 583 33.57 6.18 -16.22
CA LYS A 583 34.07 7.47 -15.72
C LYS A 583 33.20 7.93 -14.56
N VAL A 584 33.75 7.92 -13.34
CA VAL A 584 33.03 8.24 -12.11
C VAL A 584 33.66 9.47 -11.45
N ILE A 585 32.81 10.42 -11.03
CA ILE A 585 33.23 11.59 -10.24
C ILE A 585 33.49 11.13 -8.81
N THR A 586 34.74 11.34 -8.33
CA THR A 586 35.14 10.96 -6.97
C THR A 586 34.76 12.02 -5.97
N GLU A 587 34.54 11.62 -4.70
CA GLU A 587 34.31 12.56 -3.61
C GLU A 587 35.61 13.26 -3.12
N LEU A 588 36.76 12.77 -3.58
CA LEU A 588 38.06 13.35 -3.27
C LEU A 588 38.20 14.78 -3.83
N HIS A 589 38.54 15.74 -2.96
CA HIS A 589 38.78 17.15 -3.33
C HIS A 589 37.56 17.96 -3.79
N LEU A 590 36.31 17.49 -3.58
CA LEU A 590 35.11 18.28 -3.87
C LEU A 590 35.02 19.58 -3.05
N ASP A 591 35.66 19.63 -1.89
CA ASP A 591 35.75 20.86 -1.06
C ASP A 591 36.57 22.00 -1.72
N THR A 592 37.48 21.64 -2.64
CA THR A 592 38.40 22.59 -3.28
C THR A 592 38.14 22.77 -4.78
N LYS A 593 37.45 21.81 -5.41
CA LYS A 593 37.13 21.78 -6.84
C LYS A 593 35.67 21.45 -7.04
N GLN A 594 35.06 22.07 -8.04
CA GLN A 594 33.65 21.87 -8.36
C GLN A 594 33.51 21.32 -9.79
N PRO A 595 33.52 20.00 -9.98
CA PRO A 595 33.38 19.39 -11.29
C PRO A 595 32.09 19.86 -11.96
N ARG A 596 32.21 20.48 -13.14
CA ARG A 596 31.06 20.88 -13.94
C ARG A 596 31.25 20.58 -15.42
N VAL A 597 30.12 20.33 -16.07
CA VAL A 597 30.01 20.25 -17.53
C VAL A 597 29.29 21.51 -18.00
N PHE A 598 29.86 22.22 -18.97
CA PHE A 598 29.17 23.33 -19.59
C PHE A 598 29.01 23.08 -21.11
N ILE A 599 27.96 23.64 -21.66
CA ILE A 599 27.60 23.47 -23.07
C ILE A 599 27.78 24.84 -23.74
N THR A 600 28.49 24.84 -24.87
CA THR A 600 28.73 26.06 -25.64
C THR A 600 28.10 25.98 -27.03
N ASP A 601 27.89 27.17 -27.62
CA ASP A 601 27.55 27.29 -29.05
C ASP A 601 28.83 27.20 -29.92
N GLU A 602 28.64 27.25 -31.25
CA GLU A 602 29.79 27.29 -32.20
C GLU A 602 30.69 28.53 -32.03
N SER A 603 30.21 29.56 -31.35
CA SER A 603 30.95 30.80 -31.08
C SER A 603 31.67 30.77 -29.76
N GLY A 604 31.56 29.72 -28.95
CA GLY A 604 32.21 29.55 -27.64
C GLY A 604 31.45 30.20 -26.48
N ASN A 605 30.21 30.68 -26.65
CA ASN A 605 29.43 31.24 -25.56
C ASN A 605 28.80 30.10 -24.73
N GLU A 606 28.85 30.20 -23.40
CA GLU A 606 28.21 29.23 -22.48
C GLU A 606 26.70 29.36 -22.57
N LEU A 607 26.04 28.27 -22.95
CA LEU A 607 24.57 28.14 -23.06
C LEU A 607 23.94 27.51 -21.81
N GLY A 608 24.66 26.61 -21.13
CA GLY A 608 24.19 25.94 -19.93
C GLY A 608 25.33 25.33 -19.13
N SER A 609 25.17 25.23 -17.82
CA SER A 609 26.16 24.71 -16.88
C SER A 609 25.54 23.72 -15.90
N TYR A 610 26.21 22.58 -15.72
CA TYR A 610 25.72 21.44 -14.93
C TYR A 610 26.80 20.98 -13.96
N TYR A 611 26.55 21.12 -12.67
CA TYR A 611 27.43 20.63 -11.61
C TYR A 611 27.23 19.15 -11.39
N LEU A 612 28.33 18.42 -11.25
CA LEU A 612 28.33 16.97 -11.05
C LEU A 612 28.58 16.64 -9.58
N PRO A 613 27.65 15.92 -8.92
CA PRO A 613 27.87 15.43 -7.57
C PRO A 613 28.89 14.28 -7.54
N GLY A 614 29.48 14.02 -6.38
CA GLY A 614 30.30 12.83 -6.16
C GLY A 614 29.51 11.55 -6.41
N GLY A 615 30.16 10.53 -6.97
CA GLY A 615 29.50 9.27 -7.39
C GLY A 615 28.71 9.35 -8.69
N ALA A 616 28.74 10.49 -9.41
CA ALA A 616 28.06 10.60 -10.70
C ALA A 616 28.87 9.91 -11.80
N TYR A 617 28.18 9.10 -12.62
CA TYR A 617 28.74 8.48 -13.83
C TYR A 617 28.63 9.45 -15.00
N LEU A 618 29.74 9.82 -15.58
CA LEU A 618 29.81 10.71 -16.74
C LEU A 618 29.56 9.90 -18.02
N LEU A 619 28.57 10.34 -18.82
CA LEU A 619 28.13 9.62 -20.03
C LEU A 619 28.57 10.29 -21.34
N VAL A 620 29.09 11.51 -21.27
CA VAL A 620 29.51 12.30 -22.44
C VAL A 620 31.02 12.52 -22.43
N ASP A 621 31.57 12.66 -23.61
CA ASP A 621 32.99 13.00 -23.80
C ASP A 621 33.18 14.48 -24.10
N GLU A 622 34.38 14.98 -23.80
CA GLU A 622 34.75 16.38 -24.07
C GLU A 622 34.73 16.68 -25.57
N ASN A 623 34.27 17.86 -25.93
CA ASN A 623 34.11 18.35 -27.32
C ASN A 623 33.11 17.57 -28.17
N THR A 624 32.21 16.82 -27.56
CA THR A 624 31.14 16.11 -28.28
C THR A 624 29.95 17.03 -28.49
N GLN A 625 29.33 16.99 -29.66
CA GLN A 625 28.07 17.68 -29.91
C GLN A 625 26.91 16.87 -29.35
N ILE A 626 26.08 17.49 -28.52
CA ILE A 626 24.90 16.86 -27.93
C ILE A 626 23.63 17.66 -28.23
N ALA A 627 22.49 16.95 -28.28
CA ALA A 627 21.17 17.54 -28.42
C ALA A 627 20.54 17.80 -27.05
N ALA A 628 19.60 18.72 -26.98
CA ALA A 628 18.74 18.88 -25.79
C ALA A 628 18.02 17.56 -25.48
N GLY A 629 17.89 17.20 -24.20
CA GLY A 629 17.37 15.92 -23.76
C GLY A 629 18.42 14.79 -23.61
N THR A 630 19.69 15.01 -24.04
CA THR A 630 20.77 14.02 -23.86
C THR A 630 21.17 13.95 -22.39
N GLN A 631 21.39 12.75 -21.86
CA GLN A 631 21.91 12.53 -20.50
C GLN A 631 23.41 12.83 -20.46
N ILE A 632 23.80 13.80 -19.66
CA ILE A 632 25.20 14.22 -19.44
C ILE A 632 25.86 13.29 -18.42
N ALA A 633 25.20 13.08 -17.32
CA ALA A 633 25.63 12.21 -16.24
C ALA A 633 24.43 11.57 -15.54
N LYS A 634 24.67 10.50 -14.79
CA LYS A 634 23.65 9.88 -13.94
C LYS A 634 24.22 9.58 -12.56
N THR A 635 23.43 9.80 -11.53
CA THR A 635 23.72 9.36 -10.16
C THR A 635 22.85 8.17 -9.85
N LEU A 636 23.44 7.10 -9.37
CA LEU A 636 22.68 5.93 -8.93
C LEU A 636 22.09 6.19 -7.55
N LYS A 637 20.81 5.93 -7.39
CA LYS A 637 20.22 5.86 -6.05
C LYS A 637 20.64 4.55 -5.44
N GLU A 638 21.15 4.60 -4.21
CA GLU A 638 21.28 3.37 -3.43
C GLU A 638 19.92 2.70 -3.40
N SER A 639 19.81 1.51 -4.01
CA SER A 639 18.62 0.70 -3.89
C SER A 639 18.36 0.51 -2.41
N SER A 640 17.16 0.82 -1.95
CA SER A 640 16.78 0.61 -0.57
C SER A 640 17.10 -0.85 -0.25
N LYS A 641 18.20 -1.04 0.48
CA LYS A 641 18.56 -2.34 1.07
C LYS A 641 17.28 -2.87 1.64
N THR A 642 16.93 -4.10 1.27
CA THR A 642 15.69 -4.79 1.61
C THR A 642 14.96 -4.11 2.77
N ASN A 643 13.68 -3.79 2.60
CA ASN A 643 12.79 -3.36 3.70
C ASN A 643 12.73 -4.48 4.75
N ASP A 644 13.90 -4.86 5.26
CA ASP A 644 14.02 -5.83 6.32
C ASP A 644 13.62 -5.10 7.61
N ILE A 645 12.76 -5.73 8.36
CA ILE A 645 12.34 -5.36 9.72
C ILE A 645 13.56 -5.03 10.61
N THR A 646 14.74 -5.51 10.23
CA THR A 646 16.03 -5.21 10.87
C THR A 646 16.42 -3.73 10.80
N GLY A 647 15.99 -2.99 9.79
CA GLY A 647 16.11 -1.54 9.77
C GLY A 647 15.22 -0.85 10.80
N GLY A 648 14.11 -1.50 11.20
CA GLY A 648 13.17 -0.96 12.17
C GLY A 648 13.73 -0.88 13.59
N LEU A 649 14.28 -1.97 14.12
CA LEU A 649 14.78 -2.00 15.50
C LEU A 649 16.00 -1.09 15.72
N PRO A 650 17.07 -1.12 14.89
CA PRO A 650 18.18 -0.19 14.99
C PRO A 650 17.73 1.27 14.82
N ARG A 651 16.83 1.57 13.87
CA ARG A 651 16.33 2.93 13.67
C ARG A 651 15.50 3.42 14.85
N VAL A 652 14.66 2.57 15.43
CA VAL A 652 13.92 2.90 16.66
C VAL A 652 14.87 3.13 17.82
N SER A 653 15.89 2.29 18.01
CA SER A 653 16.91 2.50 19.04
C SER A 653 17.66 3.82 18.84
N GLU A 654 18.08 4.13 17.62
CA GLU A 654 18.74 5.38 17.27
C GLU A 654 17.86 6.60 17.61
N LEU A 655 16.57 6.57 17.30
CA LEU A 655 15.63 7.65 17.62
C LEU A 655 15.46 7.88 19.14
N PHE A 656 15.68 6.85 19.96
CA PHE A 656 15.60 6.95 21.41
C PHE A 656 16.96 7.13 22.11
N GLU A 657 18.05 7.05 21.39
CA GLU A 657 19.41 7.27 21.89
C GLU A 657 19.94 8.68 21.62
N ALA A 658 19.27 9.47 20.80
CA ALA A 658 19.67 10.82 20.40
C ALA A 658 19.53 11.85 21.54
#